data_dd6a7192e9f335f5492b808ca87f0dea
#
_entry.id   dd6a7192e9f335f5492b808ca87f0dea
#
_cell.length_a   1.000
_cell.length_b   1.000
_cell.length_c   1.000
_cell.angle_alpha   90.00
_cell.angle_beta   90.00
_cell.angle_gamma   90.00
#
_symmetry.space_group_name_H-M   'P 1'
#
loop_
_entity.id
_entity.type
_entity.pdbx_description
1 polymer ?
#
loop_
_entity_poly.entity_id
_entity_poly.type
_entity_poly.pdbx_seq_one_letter_code
_entity_poly.pdbx_strand_id
1 'polypeptide(L)'
;MSQISDKYMVENKINKIRVEGTHHMDERSVLGRVGIRAGQSFSPTTLSEKVQNSVSSLYASGLFDDVTAWVDYIGEGSDVDLVFKVKELPALDTTILDGCDEVSEDDLRLKIHMIPGQVYSKSQLERTRQAMLDHYRSEGFLLAEIGYREEPVDEYQNKVTFVIREGSKVRVRGVDVKGNDHVPVEEITEHMLSKENQWWGGGEFKENVFEADRDTVLNVFRHFGFLDAELNDYHAEYLPDSTCLFYLGRMVPVGERLAPLYTQLNEALSDSTNPLYKMAGKPTMEVTHYYRNMRKAGDKNPVTRRMPQVKDEESAWKLLNDIIRYETARNKWIDLVADQKWNNPKIDSLLKIKKRSAYESKLLVRYMIEDLVPALYKYDNIKTSSDIIVHIDVTEGRRYYMGGLHFTGNEVQSDKMLEYVFRLDSGAVFDQYLYDASRKALIDSYREDGYLFAQFDEERTFENDSVVNLTYKMNEGLPAQIHKVHVHGNTKTNEKVIRREVRLYPGDTYRQSALERSFRDIMQLNYFDMVVPDIKVVGEQEVDLDFTVQEKQAGTGQFSLGVSYSESDGFVGTASVSIPNCCMGDGQAAALNLEYGADKKSATISFTEPWFLDKPITLGASLSYSWWNMEKYDDHDITRYGGNIFVGKRLKWPDDYFYGQVGYGWLMNDQGPNIDNSYVVYTGIESAFNFRIQRDDKNLPQFPTEGSRYVLDVQWANKYFGSDFEFVKADLSIKWWFPLFRDRLSIALTNEYGVIFGDKLQHRTLYTMGGVLGYDGMLRGYGAGSVGRSRLGRSYQYIGAELQLGLVPQTFYLLPFFFDAGNVFGERIDTSKRIDKPKRNPLSEWDPTTLKKDIGFGFRVVVPMLGIIGFDFAWPLDPGEAYNGTRYSKVGDMEFNFVIGQAF
;
A
#
# COMPACT_ATOMS: atom_id res chain seq x y z
N MET A 1 -10.54 85.85 1.56
CA MET A 1 -9.66 84.66 1.41
C MET A 1 -10.25 83.64 0.40
N SER A 2 -10.53 84.05 -0.81
CA SER A 2 -11.07 83.15 -1.86
C SER A 2 -10.69 83.52 -3.28
N GLN A 3 -9.47 84.06 -3.49
CA GLN A 3 -8.96 84.39 -4.83
C GLN A 3 -7.51 84.02 -5.11
N ILE A 4 -6.94 82.98 -4.40
CA ILE A 4 -5.56 82.55 -4.63
C ILE A 4 -5.51 81.14 -5.15
N SER A 5 -6.66 80.38 -5.31
CA SER A 5 -6.63 78.95 -5.64
C SER A 5 -6.68 78.67 -7.13
N ASP A 6 -7.01 79.59 -8.06
CA ASP A 6 -7.25 79.25 -9.49
C ASP A 6 -6.07 79.43 -10.44
N LYS A 7 -4.90 79.88 -9.95
CA LYS A 7 -3.76 80.26 -10.80
C LYS A 7 -2.65 79.16 -10.90
N TYR A 8 -2.79 78.01 -10.33
CA TYR A 8 -1.79 76.93 -10.35
C TYR A 8 -2.35 75.54 -10.71
N MET A 9 -3.54 75.45 -11.30
CA MET A 9 -3.99 74.20 -11.93
C MET A 9 -3.67 74.18 -13.41
N VAL A 10 -2.40 74.23 -13.75
CA VAL A 10 -1.97 73.92 -15.10
C VAL A 10 -2.04 72.41 -15.21
N GLU A 11 -2.97 71.88 -16.02
CA GLU A 11 -3.07 70.47 -16.31
C GLU A 11 -1.84 70.03 -17.11
N ASN A 12 -1.14 68.99 -16.64
CA ASN A 12 -0.02 68.39 -17.35
C ASN A 12 -0.56 67.47 -18.45
N LYS A 13 -0.28 67.75 -19.71
CA LYS A 13 -0.65 66.95 -20.87
C LYS A 13 0.48 66.00 -21.19
N ILE A 14 0.16 64.76 -21.25
CA ILE A 14 1.12 63.67 -21.52
C ILE A 14 1.42 63.65 -23.02
N ASN A 15 2.64 64.01 -23.41
CA ASN A 15 3.10 64.00 -24.80
C ASN A 15 3.53 62.63 -25.24
N LYS A 16 4.42 61.97 -24.49
CA LYS A 16 4.90 60.57 -24.76
C LYS A 16 5.05 59.79 -23.46
N ILE A 17 4.91 58.47 -23.61
CA ILE A 17 5.25 57.53 -22.55
C ILE A 17 6.30 56.58 -23.12
N ARG A 18 7.41 56.40 -22.41
CA ARG A 18 8.52 55.52 -22.78
C ARG A 18 8.77 54.58 -21.65
N VAL A 19 9.22 53.36 -22.04
CA VAL A 19 9.68 52.39 -21.08
C VAL A 19 11.15 52.05 -21.42
N GLU A 20 11.99 52.09 -20.40
CA GLU A 20 13.43 51.78 -20.55
C GLU A 20 13.78 50.59 -19.65
N GLY A 21 14.64 49.68 -20.13
CA GLY A 21 15.16 48.55 -19.38
C GLY A 21 14.37 47.24 -19.55
N THR A 22 13.55 47.17 -20.63
CA THR A 22 12.92 45.91 -21.03
C THR A 22 13.86 45.07 -21.89
N HIS A 23 13.90 43.77 -21.67
CA HIS A 23 14.70 42.80 -22.42
C HIS A 23 13.91 41.61 -22.93
N HIS A 24 13.19 40.95 -22.04
CA HIS A 24 12.35 39.77 -22.36
C HIS A 24 10.92 40.21 -22.71
N MET A 25 10.52 41.40 -22.29
CA MET A 25 9.19 41.93 -22.55
C MET A 25 9.19 42.98 -23.64
N ASP A 26 8.18 42.93 -24.49
CA ASP A 26 7.91 44.02 -25.43
C ASP A 26 7.42 45.29 -24.67
N GLU A 27 7.98 46.44 -25.00
CA GLU A 27 7.61 47.76 -24.44
C GLU A 27 6.08 47.97 -24.43
N ARG A 28 5.39 47.51 -25.49
CA ARG A 28 3.93 47.63 -25.60
C ARG A 28 3.20 46.81 -24.52
N SER A 29 3.74 45.70 -24.13
CA SER A 29 3.17 44.85 -23.06
C SER A 29 3.28 45.51 -21.70
N VAL A 30 4.36 46.25 -21.45
CA VAL A 30 4.54 47.05 -20.24
C VAL A 30 3.60 48.26 -20.26
N LEU A 31 3.55 48.99 -21.39
CA LEU A 31 2.65 50.16 -21.57
C LEU A 31 1.17 49.76 -21.40
N GLY A 32 0.78 48.57 -21.79
CA GLY A 32 -0.57 48.05 -21.63
C GLY A 32 -1.01 47.94 -20.15
N ARG A 33 -0.04 47.82 -19.22
CA ARG A 33 -0.27 47.75 -17.77
C ARG A 33 -0.17 49.11 -17.07
N VAL A 34 0.46 50.08 -17.75
CA VAL A 34 0.47 51.47 -17.29
C VAL A 34 -0.90 52.09 -17.62
N GLY A 35 -1.73 52.34 -16.65
CA GLY A 35 -3.11 52.86 -16.83
C GLY A 35 -3.21 54.30 -17.37
N ILE A 36 -2.16 54.82 -17.98
CA ILE A 36 -2.00 56.16 -18.51
C ILE A 36 -1.76 56.10 -20.03
N ARG A 37 -2.29 57.03 -20.79
CA ARG A 37 -2.10 57.10 -22.25
C ARG A 37 -1.61 58.47 -22.71
N ALA A 38 -0.81 58.49 -23.73
CA ALA A 38 -0.43 59.76 -24.38
C ALA A 38 -1.66 60.60 -24.87
N GLY A 39 -1.62 61.90 -24.75
CA GLY A 39 -2.73 62.78 -25.05
C GLY A 39 -3.69 63.05 -23.89
N GLN A 40 -3.60 62.35 -22.76
CA GLN A 40 -4.42 62.63 -21.57
C GLN A 40 -3.84 63.79 -20.78
N SER A 41 -4.71 64.58 -20.13
CA SER A 41 -4.33 65.69 -19.27
C SER A 41 -4.77 65.45 -17.84
N PHE A 42 -3.90 65.75 -16.87
CA PHE A 42 -4.15 65.52 -15.45
C PHE A 42 -3.61 66.75 -14.64
N SER A 43 -4.26 67.01 -13.52
CA SER A 43 -3.66 67.89 -12.54
C SER A 43 -2.36 67.34 -11.98
N PRO A 44 -1.39 68.11 -11.48
CA PRO A 44 -0.12 67.55 -10.96
C PRO A 44 -0.31 66.51 -9.85
N THR A 45 -1.31 66.65 -8.97
CA THR A 45 -1.66 65.75 -7.91
C THR A 45 -2.24 64.45 -8.45
N THR A 46 -3.19 64.53 -9.39
CA THR A 46 -3.80 63.34 -10.04
C THR A 46 -2.79 62.63 -10.91
N LEU A 47 -1.87 63.32 -11.58
CA LEU A 47 -0.80 62.70 -12.35
C LEU A 47 0.14 61.90 -11.44
N SER A 48 0.57 62.49 -10.33
CA SER A 48 1.40 61.79 -9.32
C SER A 48 0.73 60.52 -8.79
N GLU A 49 -0.54 60.58 -8.45
CA GLU A 49 -1.34 59.43 -7.97
C GLU A 49 -1.47 58.37 -9.06
N LYS A 50 -1.73 58.75 -10.31
CA LYS A 50 -1.82 57.82 -11.45
C LYS A 50 -0.48 57.16 -11.76
N VAL A 51 0.63 57.90 -11.71
CA VAL A 51 1.98 57.36 -11.88
C VAL A 51 2.30 56.37 -10.76
N GLN A 52 1.99 56.70 -9.51
CA GLN A 52 2.19 55.81 -8.36
C GLN A 52 1.36 54.56 -8.50
N ASN A 53 0.10 54.67 -8.92
CA ASN A 53 -0.76 53.49 -9.19
C ASN A 53 -0.22 52.65 -10.33
N SER A 54 0.35 53.27 -11.39
CA SER A 54 0.99 52.57 -12.50
C SER A 54 2.23 51.79 -12.03
N VAL A 55 3.10 52.44 -11.23
CA VAL A 55 4.27 51.77 -10.63
C VAL A 55 3.83 50.62 -9.74
N SER A 56 2.81 50.81 -8.89
CA SER A 56 2.26 49.76 -8.05
C SER A 56 1.68 48.59 -8.87
N SER A 57 1.00 48.89 -9.99
CA SER A 57 0.47 47.89 -10.91
C SER A 57 1.57 47.06 -11.59
N LEU A 58 2.68 47.70 -11.97
CA LEU A 58 3.84 47.06 -12.55
C LEU A 58 4.53 46.12 -11.53
N TYR A 59 4.72 46.61 -10.28
CA TYR A 59 5.22 45.73 -9.21
C TYR A 59 4.28 44.56 -8.91
N ALA A 60 2.99 44.82 -8.84
CA ALA A 60 1.99 43.81 -8.60
C ALA A 60 1.94 42.71 -9.71
N SER A 61 2.46 43.03 -10.90
CA SER A 61 2.58 42.03 -11.99
C SER A 61 3.57 40.90 -11.68
N GLY A 62 4.51 41.11 -10.72
CA GLY A 62 5.54 40.15 -10.36
C GLY A 62 6.62 39.91 -11.41
N LEU A 63 6.77 40.84 -12.36
CA LEU A 63 7.69 40.70 -13.51
C LEU A 63 8.93 41.59 -13.35
N PHE A 64 8.94 42.53 -12.41
CA PHE A 64 9.99 43.54 -12.26
C PHE A 64 10.61 43.53 -10.86
N ASP A 65 11.94 43.62 -10.82
CA ASP A 65 12.73 43.76 -9.60
C ASP A 65 12.71 45.23 -9.09
N ASP A 66 12.78 46.19 -10.05
CA ASP A 66 12.67 47.61 -9.73
C ASP A 66 11.86 48.35 -10.80
N VAL A 67 11.07 49.31 -10.38
CA VAL A 67 10.26 50.15 -11.24
C VAL A 67 10.36 51.60 -10.72
N THR A 68 10.96 52.48 -11.49
CA THR A 68 11.01 53.86 -11.20
C THR A 68 10.35 54.64 -12.34
N ALA A 69 9.69 55.74 -12.01
CA ALA A 69 9.02 56.59 -12.99
C ALA A 69 9.45 58.02 -12.83
N TRP A 70 9.75 58.68 -13.95
CA TRP A 70 10.07 60.09 -14.00
C TRP A 70 9.07 60.80 -14.88
N VAL A 71 8.85 62.10 -14.54
CA VAL A 71 8.04 63.07 -15.30
C VAL A 71 8.99 64.11 -15.82
N ASP A 72 9.26 64.13 -17.12
CA ASP A 72 10.12 65.13 -17.78
C ASP A 72 9.26 66.21 -18.36
N TYR A 73 9.49 67.41 -17.91
CA TYR A 73 8.77 68.63 -18.40
C TYR A 73 9.38 69.10 -19.68
N ILE A 74 8.55 69.36 -20.72
CA ILE A 74 9.00 69.75 -22.04
C ILE A 74 8.92 71.27 -22.16
N GLY A 75 10.06 71.92 -22.16
CA GLY A 75 10.17 73.43 -22.31
C GLY A 75 9.53 74.16 -21.11
N GLU A 76 9.02 75.44 -21.41
CA GLU A 76 8.29 76.19 -20.39
C GLU A 76 6.78 75.91 -20.34
N GLY A 77 6.32 74.85 -21.02
CA GLY A 77 4.91 74.49 -21.14
C GLY A 77 4.44 73.44 -20.11
N SER A 78 3.16 73.08 -20.22
CA SER A 78 2.50 72.05 -19.37
C SER A 78 2.60 70.58 -19.90
N ASP A 79 3.33 70.44 -21.03
CA ASP A 79 3.49 69.08 -21.63
C ASP A 79 4.58 68.31 -20.91
N VAL A 80 4.30 67.07 -20.65
CA VAL A 80 5.21 66.16 -19.93
C VAL A 80 5.42 64.83 -20.68
N ASP A 81 6.65 64.33 -20.67
CA ASP A 81 6.98 62.96 -21.05
C ASP A 81 7.06 62.11 -19.76
N LEU A 82 6.49 60.94 -19.82
CA LEU A 82 6.60 59.98 -18.74
C LEU A 82 7.61 58.86 -19.13
N VAL A 83 8.59 58.63 -18.28
CA VAL A 83 9.59 57.59 -18.48
C VAL A 83 9.49 56.58 -17.33
N PHE A 84 9.12 55.35 -17.63
CA PHE A 84 9.15 54.26 -16.72
C PHE A 84 10.44 53.47 -16.96
N LYS A 85 11.34 53.49 -16.01
CA LYS A 85 12.54 52.67 -16.02
C LYS A 85 12.25 51.41 -15.21
N VAL A 86 12.32 50.28 -15.87
CA VAL A 86 12.03 48.99 -15.25
C VAL A 86 13.30 48.17 -15.26
N LYS A 87 13.45 47.32 -14.23
CA LYS A 87 14.43 46.25 -14.16
C LYS A 87 13.67 44.98 -14.10
N GLU A 88 13.74 44.20 -15.18
CA GLU A 88 13.07 42.90 -15.22
C GLU A 88 13.67 41.93 -14.20
N LEU A 89 12.84 41.06 -13.63
CA LEU A 89 13.33 39.89 -12.89
C LEU A 89 14.07 38.96 -13.87
N PRO A 90 15.07 38.22 -13.40
CA PRO A 90 15.77 37.28 -14.26
C PRO A 90 14.84 36.18 -14.78
N ALA A 91 15.04 35.76 -16.01
CA ALA A 91 14.38 34.59 -16.56
C ALA A 91 15.08 33.33 -16.08
N LEU A 92 14.34 32.26 -15.95
CA LEU A 92 14.86 30.97 -15.62
C LEU A 92 15.48 30.29 -16.85
N ASP A 93 16.79 30.02 -16.85
CA ASP A 93 17.41 29.17 -17.88
C ASP A 93 17.06 27.71 -17.65
N THR A 94 17.49 27.18 -16.53
CA THR A 94 17.25 25.78 -16.17
C THR A 94 17.18 25.60 -14.65
N THR A 95 16.54 24.50 -14.24
CA THR A 95 16.49 24.08 -12.84
C THR A 95 17.24 22.77 -12.68
N ILE A 96 18.19 22.73 -11.74
CA ILE A 96 18.92 21.51 -11.34
C ILE A 96 18.49 21.12 -9.94
N LEU A 97 18.26 19.82 -9.76
CA LEU A 97 18.06 19.19 -8.47
C LEU A 97 19.36 18.44 -8.10
N ASP A 98 19.94 18.77 -6.96
CA ASP A 98 21.21 18.21 -6.48
C ASP A 98 21.01 17.57 -5.12
N GLY A 99 21.22 16.25 -5.02
CA GLY A 99 21.11 15.46 -3.77
C GLY A 99 19.74 14.81 -3.54
N CYS A 100 18.95 14.53 -4.61
CA CYS A 100 17.74 13.72 -4.55
C CYS A 100 18.08 12.26 -4.92
N ASP A 101 18.46 11.45 -3.94
CA ASP A 101 18.89 10.06 -4.14
C ASP A 101 17.78 9.05 -3.81
N GLU A 102 16.90 9.36 -2.87
CA GLU A 102 15.85 8.48 -2.35
C GLU A 102 14.46 8.81 -2.93
N VAL A 103 14.20 10.08 -3.22
CA VAL A 103 12.94 10.54 -3.83
C VAL A 103 13.14 10.77 -5.33
N SER A 104 12.18 10.31 -6.14
CA SER A 104 12.25 10.43 -7.59
C SER A 104 12.40 11.90 -8.05
N GLU A 105 13.39 12.15 -8.89
CA GLU A 105 13.60 13.48 -9.50
C GLU A 105 12.37 13.93 -10.30
N ASP A 106 11.67 13.00 -10.96
CA ASP A 106 10.47 13.31 -11.75
C ASP A 106 9.33 13.82 -10.86
N ASP A 107 9.14 13.24 -9.67
CA ASP A 107 8.12 13.68 -8.72
C ASP A 107 8.42 15.08 -8.16
N LEU A 108 9.70 15.36 -7.91
CA LEU A 108 10.15 16.68 -7.47
C LEU A 108 10.00 17.73 -8.59
N ARG A 109 10.26 17.35 -9.84
CA ARG A 109 10.07 18.25 -11.00
C ARG A 109 8.62 18.69 -11.16
N LEU A 110 7.64 17.84 -10.80
CA LEU A 110 6.23 18.22 -10.79
C LEU A 110 5.87 19.28 -9.73
N LYS A 111 6.75 19.50 -8.74
CA LYS A 111 6.56 20.52 -7.70
C LYS A 111 7.20 21.86 -8.06
N ILE A 112 7.92 21.95 -9.18
CA ILE A 112 8.55 23.16 -9.65
C ILE A 112 7.49 24.05 -10.30
N HIS A 113 7.24 25.21 -9.70
CA HIS A 113 6.25 26.19 -10.18
C HIS A 113 6.88 27.26 -11.10
N MET A 114 8.08 27.01 -11.61
CA MET A 114 8.80 27.91 -12.49
C MET A 114 9.01 27.24 -13.85
N ILE A 115 8.87 28.01 -14.92
CA ILE A 115 8.95 27.51 -16.30
C ILE A 115 10.22 28.06 -16.94
N PRO A 116 11.08 27.24 -17.54
CA PRO A 116 12.24 27.70 -18.28
C PRO A 116 11.86 28.72 -19.36
N GLY A 117 12.65 29.79 -19.50
CA GLY A 117 12.40 30.88 -20.39
C GLY A 117 11.43 31.97 -19.85
N GLN A 118 10.82 31.79 -18.70
CA GLN A 118 9.97 32.79 -18.06
C GLN A 118 10.68 33.47 -16.88
N VAL A 119 10.35 34.72 -16.63
CA VAL A 119 10.82 35.43 -15.43
C VAL A 119 10.24 34.83 -14.17
N TYR A 120 11.03 34.77 -13.12
CA TYR A 120 10.62 34.20 -11.84
C TYR A 120 10.91 35.16 -10.68
N SER A 121 10.14 35.04 -9.63
CA SER A 121 10.27 35.82 -8.40
C SER A 121 10.82 34.98 -7.24
N LYS A 122 11.39 35.64 -6.24
CA LYS A 122 11.81 34.99 -4.98
C LYS A 122 10.64 34.27 -4.28
N SER A 123 9.43 34.78 -4.42
CA SER A 123 8.24 34.12 -3.85
C SER A 123 7.90 32.79 -4.57
N GLN A 124 8.18 32.68 -5.86
CA GLN A 124 8.00 31.44 -6.60
C GLN A 124 9.09 30.41 -6.24
N LEU A 125 10.36 30.86 -6.06
CA LEU A 125 11.43 30.01 -5.53
C LEU A 125 11.07 29.44 -4.16
N GLU A 126 10.60 30.28 -3.26
CA GLU A 126 10.24 29.84 -1.90
C GLU A 126 9.03 28.91 -1.89
N ARG A 127 8.01 29.17 -2.73
CA ARG A 127 6.87 28.23 -2.89
C ARG A 127 7.33 26.89 -3.44
N THR A 128 8.21 26.88 -4.44
CA THR A 128 8.77 25.65 -4.98
C THR A 128 9.56 24.90 -3.93
N ARG A 129 10.42 25.61 -3.18
CA ARG A 129 11.18 25.03 -2.06
C ARG A 129 10.24 24.40 -1.01
N GLN A 130 9.19 25.10 -0.64
CA GLN A 130 8.22 24.62 0.34
C GLN A 130 7.43 23.43 -0.20
N ALA A 131 6.97 23.45 -1.44
CA ALA A 131 6.26 22.35 -2.07
C ALA A 131 7.13 21.07 -2.15
N MET A 132 8.43 21.21 -2.41
CA MET A 132 9.36 20.08 -2.36
C MET A 132 9.54 19.57 -0.93
N LEU A 133 9.69 20.46 0.07
CA LEU A 133 9.80 20.07 1.48
C LEU A 133 8.55 19.33 1.96
N ASP A 134 7.38 19.81 1.59
CA ASP A 134 6.11 19.17 1.96
C ASP A 134 5.98 17.78 1.31
N HIS A 135 6.50 17.64 0.09
CA HIS A 135 6.57 16.33 -0.57
C HIS A 135 7.53 15.38 0.16
N TYR A 136 8.75 15.82 0.52
CA TYR A 136 9.67 15.03 1.33
C TYR A 136 9.07 14.61 2.68
N ARG A 137 8.37 15.51 3.35
CA ARG A 137 7.66 15.21 4.60
C ARG A 137 6.57 14.16 4.42
N SER A 138 5.80 14.23 3.34
CA SER A 138 4.77 13.22 3.02
C SER A 138 5.36 11.84 2.75
N GLU A 139 6.62 11.78 2.29
CA GLU A 139 7.38 10.55 2.08
C GLU A 139 8.15 10.07 3.33
N GLY A 140 8.02 10.77 4.47
CA GLY A 140 8.63 10.41 5.75
C GLY A 140 10.02 11.02 6.01
N PHE A 141 10.51 11.89 5.15
CA PHE A 141 11.80 12.60 5.30
C PHE A 141 11.61 13.94 6.02
N LEU A 142 11.24 13.91 7.28
CA LEU A 142 10.96 15.13 8.07
C LEU A 142 12.18 15.99 8.34
N LEU A 143 13.37 15.41 8.25
CA LEU A 143 14.64 16.10 8.47
C LEU A 143 15.25 16.61 7.16
N ALA A 144 14.50 16.55 6.04
CA ALA A 144 14.96 17.06 4.77
C ALA A 144 15.18 18.56 4.82
N GLU A 145 16.29 18.99 4.28
CA GLU A 145 16.66 20.39 4.12
C GLU A 145 16.82 20.72 2.65
N ILE A 146 16.18 21.78 2.19
CA ILE A 146 16.28 22.26 0.80
C ILE A 146 16.72 23.71 0.81
N GLY A 147 17.88 23.94 0.23
CA GLY A 147 18.37 25.27 -0.10
C GLY A 147 18.32 25.49 -1.61
N TYR A 148 18.54 26.73 -2.05
CA TYR A 148 18.72 26.99 -3.48
C TYR A 148 19.87 27.97 -3.70
N ARG A 149 20.47 27.89 -4.90
CA ARG A 149 21.50 28.81 -5.40
C ARG A 149 21.08 29.31 -6.75
N GLU A 150 21.23 30.62 -6.94
CA GLU A 150 21.01 31.28 -8.21
C GLU A 150 22.37 31.63 -8.81
N GLU A 151 22.65 31.10 -9.99
CA GLU A 151 23.91 31.31 -10.74
C GLU A 151 23.55 32.03 -12.01
N PRO A 152 24.08 33.26 -12.27
CA PRO A 152 23.84 33.99 -13.52
C PRO A 152 24.48 33.23 -14.69
N VAL A 153 23.69 32.95 -15.69
CA VAL A 153 24.15 32.39 -16.97
C VAL A 153 24.56 33.52 -17.89
N ASP A 154 23.75 34.58 -17.90
CA ASP A 154 24.03 35.83 -18.57
C ASP A 154 23.46 37.02 -17.76
N GLU A 155 23.38 38.23 -18.34
CA GLU A 155 22.89 39.44 -17.67
C GLU A 155 21.40 39.38 -17.31
N TYR A 156 20.62 38.45 -17.94
CA TYR A 156 19.14 38.40 -17.83
C TYR A 156 18.61 37.00 -17.47
N GLN A 157 19.46 35.99 -17.41
CA GLN A 157 19.05 34.63 -17.16
C GLN A 157 19.87 34.02 -16.01
N ASN A 158 19.15 33.32 -15.13
CA ASN A 158 19.74 32.60 -14.03
C ASN A 158 19.43 31.11 -14.17
N LYS A 159 20.39 30.31 -13.79
CA LYS A 159 20.25 28.91 -13.50
C LYS A 159 19.97 28.78 -12.01
N VAL A 160 18.94 28.00 -11.66
CA VAL A 160 18.56 27.73 -10.26
C VAL A 160 18.93 26.30 -9.92
N THR A 161 19.78 26.12 -8.92
CA THR A 161 20.11 24.80 -8.37
C THR A 161 19.49 24.66 -7.00
N PHE A 162 18.57 23.70 -6.81
CA PHE A 162 18.07 23.31 -5.52
C PHE A 162 19.03 22.27 -4.93
N VAL A 163 19.59 22.60 -3.78
CA VAL A 163 20.51 21.71 -3.04
C VAL A 163 19.69 21.02 -1.96
N ILE A 164 19.55 19.72 -2.10
CA ILE A 164 18.69 18.88 -1.29
C ILE A 164 19.57 18.03 -0.37
N ARG A 165 19.21 17.98 0.89
CA ARG A 165 19.73 17.03 1.87
C ARG A 165 18.54 16.26 2.40
N GLU A 166 18.33 15.06 1.91
CA GLU A 166 17.14 14.26 2.23
C GLU A 166 17.09 13.82 3.70
N GLY A 167 18.25 13.55 4.29
CA GLY A 167 18.34 12.94 5.61
C GLY A 167 17.89 11.48 5.61
N SER A 168 17.52 10.96 6.74
CA SER A 168 16.98 9.60 6.89
C SER A 168 15.47 9.68 7.12
N LYS A 169 14.72 8.69 6.67
CA LYS A 169 13.30 8.56 7.00
C LYS A 169 13.11 8.47 8.50
N VAL A 170 12.14 9.20 9.01
CA VAL A 170 11.81 9.20 10.44
C VAL A 170 10.97 7.97 10.77
N ARG A 171 11.31 7.30 11.89
CA ARG A 171 10.65 6.06 12.31
C ARG A 171 10.13 6.15 13.73
N VAL A 172 8.94 5.58 13.93
CA VAL A 172 8.35 5.44 15.27
C VAL A 172 9.08 4.34 16.03
N ARG A 173 9.73 4.69 17.11
CA ARG A 173 10.48 3.77 17.99
C ARG A 173 9.64 3.21 19.10
N GLY A 174 8.63 3.94 19.53
CA GLY A 174 7.70 3.54 20.56
C GLY A 174 6.54 4.52 20.70
N VAL A 175 5.50 4.06 21.36
CA VAL A 175 4.34 4.86 21.75
C VAL A 175 4.22 4.80 23.27
N ASP A 176 4.24 5.96 23.94
CA ASP A 176 4.07 6.11 25.40
C ASP A 176 2.68 6.68 25.68
N VAL A 177 1.83 5.87 26.30
CA VAL A 177 0.44 6.25 26.61
C VAL A 177 0.28 6.43 28.11
N LYS A 178 -0.34 7.54 28.52
CA LYS A 178 -0.66 7.88 29.91
C LYS A 178 -2.14 8.16 30.07
N GLY A 179 -2.68 7.88 31.25
CA GLY A 179 -4.07 8.15 31.60
C GLY A 179 -5.08 7.12 31.07
N ASN A 180 -4.61 6.01 30.49
CA ASN A 180 -5.41 4.91 29.99
C ASN A 180 -5.62 3.84 31.08
N ASP A 181 -6.46 4.15 32.06
CA ASP A 181 -6.66 3.27 33.23
C ASP A 181 -7.43 1.99 32.89
N HIS A 182 -8.34 2.05 31.93
CA HIS A 182 -9.24 0.94 31.56
C HIS A 182 -9.00 0.40 30.15
N VAL A 183 -8.40 1.18 29.25
CA VAL A 183 -8.14 0.76 27.86
C VAL A 183 -6.68 0.27 27.75
N PRO A 184 -6.45 -0.98 27.31
CA PRO A 184 -5.10 -1.51 27.12
C PRO A 184 -4.30 -0.70 26.09
N VAL A 185 -3.01 -0.50 26.33
CA VAL A 185 -2.11 0.22 25.39
C VAL A 185 -2.05 -0.50 24.06
N GLU A 186 -2.10 -1.83 24.08
CA GLU A 186 -2.09 -2.68 22.89
C GLU A 186 -3.25 -2.36 21.95
N GLU A 187 -4.45 -2.14 22.48
CA GLU A 187 -5.64 -1.78 21.68
C GLU A 187 -5.48 -0.39 21.04
N ILE A 188 -4.87 0.55 21.74
CA ILE A 188 -4.62 1.89 21.20
C ILE A 188 -3.61 1.80 20.06
N THR A 189 -2.47 1.15 20.31
CA THR A 189 -1.38 1.05 19.32
C THR A 189 -1.72 0.18 18.12
N GLU A 190 -2.60 -0.82 18.31
CA GLU A 190 -3.03 -1.69 17.20
C GLU A 190 -3.88 -0.93 16.16
N HIS A 191 -4.67 0.04 16.59
CA HIS A 191 -5.53 0.83 15.71
C HIS A 191 -4.81 2.03 15.06
N MET A 192 -3.73 2.52 15.67
CA MET A 192 -2.92 3.59 15.09
C MET A 192 -2.27 3.13 13.78
N LEU A 193 -2.12 4.06 12.85
CA LEU A 193 -1.35 3.85 11.61
C LEU A 193 0.14 4.13 11.82
N SER A 194 0.49 5.08 12.71
CA SER A 194 1.85 5.37 13.15
C SER A 194 2.34 4.31 14.14
N LYS A 195 2.74 3.14 13.62
CA LYS A 195 3.15 1.97 14.42
C LYS A 195 4.65 1.95 14.68
N GLU A 196 5.04 1.24 15.74
CA GLU A 196 6.45 0.98 16.00
C GLU A 196 7.13 0.27 14.84
N ASN A 197 8.40 0.65 14.61
CA ASN A 197 9.25 0.01 13.60
C ASN A 197 9.53 -1.44 14.01
N GLN A 198 9.10 -2.39 13.18
CA GLN A 198 9.32 -3.82 13.40
C GLN A 198 10.49 -4.32 12.54
N TRP A 199 11.08 -5.46 12.91
CA TRP A 199 12.27 -6.01 12.24
C TRP A 199 12.04 -6.35 10.74
N TRP A 200 10.78 -6.51 10.32
CA TRP A 200 10.40 -6.77 8.92
C TRP A 200 10.03 -5.52 8.13
N GLY A 201 10.21 -4.33 8.69
CA GLY A 201 9.89 -3.05 8.06
C GLY A 201 8.62 -2.40 8.60
N GLY A 202 8.30 -1.23 8.10
CA GLY A 202 7.22 -0.37 8.60
C GLY A 202 7.70 0.60 9.66
N GLY A 203 6.77 1.25 10.33
CA GLY A 203 7.06 2.24 11.37
C GLY A 203 7.59 3.57 10.84
N GLU A 204 7.47 3.83 9.54
CA GLU A 204 7.77 5.16 8.99
C GLU A 204 6.79 6.19 9.55
N PHE A 205 7.32 7.29 10.05
CA PHE A 205 6.51 8.37 10.55
C PHE A 205 6.12 9.32 9.41
N LYS A 206 4.83 9.54 9.25
CA LYS A 206 4.27 10.51 8.31
C LYS A 206 3.38 11.49 9.07
N GLU A 207 3.65 12.78 8.94
CA GLU A 207 2.97 13.81 9.73
C GLU A 207 1.45 13.81 9.51
N ASN A 208 1.00 13.65 8.27
CA ASN A 208 -0.42 13.56 7.94
C ASN A 208 -1.11 12.33 8.54
N VAL A 209 -0.39 11.21 8.65
CA VAL A 209 -0.88 9.97 9.28
C VAL A 209 -0.94 10.16 10.79
N PHE A 210 0.07 10.78 11.37
CA PHE A 210 0.15 11.09 12.79
C PHE A 210 -1.00 11.99 13.24
N GLU A 211 -1.31 13.05 12.47
CA GLU A 211 -2.46 13.91 12.75
C GLU A 211 -3.81 13.15 12.67
N ALA A 212 -3.95 12.25 11.70
CA ALA A 212 -5.15 11.40 11.57
C ALA A 212 -5.26 10.38 12.72
N ASP A 213 -4.16 9.90 13.26
CA ASP A 213 -4.14 8.96 14.38
C ASP A 213 -4.71 9.57 15.67
N ARG A 214 -4.68 10.89 15.82
CA ARG A 214 -5.31 11.58 16.94
C ARG A 214 -6.79 11.22 17.10
N ASP A 215 -7.54 11.28 16.00
CA ASP A 215 -8.95 10.90 15.99
C ASP A 215 -9.13 9.39 16.15
N THR A 216 -8.20 8.61 15.61
CA THR A 216 -8.19 7.15 15.75
C THR A 216 -8.03 6.74 17.21
N VAL A 217 -7.10 7.36 17.94
CA VAL A 217 -6.89 7.12 19.38
C VAL A 217 -8.16 7.42 20.16
N LEU A 218 -8.79 8.59 19.96
CA LEU A 218 -10.06 8.94 20.64
C LEU A 218 -11.18 7.94 20.29
N ASN A 219 -11.23 7.48 19.03
CA ASN A 219 -12.24 6.50 18.63
C ASN A 219 -12.05 5.14 19.30
N VAL A 220 -10.82 4.74 19.62
CA VAL A 220 -10.57 3.54 20.44
C VAL A 220 -11.21 3.69 21.83
N PHE A 221 -11.03 4.82 22.52
CA PHE A 221 -11.67 5.05 23.80
C PHE A 221 -13.21 5.04 23.70
N ARG A 222 -13.75 5.64 22.66
CA ARG A 222 -15.20 5.63 22.38
C ARG A 222 -15.73 4.22 22.07
N HIS A 223 -14.91 3.36 21.46
CA HIS A 223 -15.23 1.94 21.29
C HIS A 223 -15.39 1.21 22.65
N PHE A 224 -14.57 1.59 23.64
CA PHE A 224 -14.65 1.06 24.99
C PHE A 224 -15.69 1.77 25.89
N GLY A 225 -16.50 2.66 25.31
CA GLY A 225 -17.60 3.36 25.98
C GLY A 225 -17.22 4.69 26.63
N PHE A 226 -16.03 5.19 26.45
CA PHE A 226 -15.58 6.48 26.97
C PHE A 226 -15.85 7.61 25.98
N LEU A 227 -17.09 8.06 25.89
CA LEU A 227 -17.52 9.08 24.91
C LEU A 227 -16.91 10.45 25.15
N ASP A 228 -16.62 10.77 26.42
CA ASP A 228 -16.02 12.06 26.85
C ASP A 228 -14.49 12.00 26.90
N ALA A 229 -13.86 11.01 26.28
CA ALA A 229 -12.41 10.90 26.25
C ALA A 229 -11.78 12.10 25.54
N GLU A 230 -10.79 12.70 26.18
CA GLU A 230 -10.06 13.86 25.67
C GLU A 230 -8.55 13.61 25.70
N LEU A 231 -7.85 14.09 24.66
CA LEU A 231 -6.40 14.08 24.64
C LEU A 231 -5.86 15.38 25.29
N ASN A 232 -5.15 15.22 26.41
CA ASN A 232 -4.48 16.33 27.09
C ASN A 232 -3.21 16.74 26.35
N ASP A 233 -2.48 15.74 25.84
CA ASP A 233 -1.24 15.95 25.07
C ASP A 233 -1.09 14.87 24.00
N TYR A 234 -0.63 15.26 22.83
CA TYR A 234 -0.39 14.40 21.69
C TYR A 234 0.74 14.97 20.84
N HIS A 235 1.95 14.48 21.04
CA HIS A 235 3.13 14.95 20.33
C HIS A 235 4.15 13.85 20.04
N ALA A 236 5.02 14.10 19.08
CA ALA A 236 6.14 13.24 18.73
C ALA A 236 7.46 13.89 19.19
N GLU A 237 8.27 13.16 19.93
CA GLU A 237 9.58 13.62 20.38
C GLU A 237 10.70 12.90 19.64
N TYR A 238 11.67 13.65 19.10
CA TYR A 238 12.83 13.08 18.42
C TYR A 238 13.82 12.51 19.44
N LEU A 239 14.26 11.29 19.19
CA LEU A 239 15.32 10.68 19.98
C LEU A 239 16.70 11.12 19.49
N PRO A 240 17.71 11.17 20.37
CA PRO A 240 19.10 11.39 19.99
C PRO A 240 19.60 10.23 19.10
N ASP A 241 20.59 10.51 18.25
CA ASP A 241 21.21 9.53 17.34
C ASP A 241 21.47 8.18 18.01
N SER A 242 21.31 7.09 17.28
CA SER A 242 21.53 5.72 17.75
C SER A 242 22.91 5.49 18.37
N THR A 243 23.92 6.26 17.96
CA THR A 243 25.23 6.25 18.59
C THR A 243 25.18 6.87 20.00
N CYS A 244 24.46 7.99 20.13
CA CYS A 244 24.15 8.58 21.44
C CYS A 244 23.21 7.67 22.24
N LEU A 245 22.22 7.02 21.59
CA LEU A 245 21.31 6.05 22.20
C LEU A 245 22.03 4.80 22.71
N PHE A 246 23.07 4.33 22.03
CA PHE A 246 23.88 3.23 22.52
C PHE A 246 24.58 3.62 23.83
N TYR A 247 25.06 4.86 23.90
CA TYR A 247 25.78 5.39 25.05
C TYR A 247 24.85 5.99 26.11
N LEU A 248 23.80 6.69 25.65
CA LEU A 248 22.72 7.26 26.44
C LEU A 248 21.50 6.34 26.52
N GLY A 249 21.47 5.22 25.79
CA GLY A 249 20.32 4.35 25.63
C GLY A 249 19.76 3.75 26.91
N ARG A 250 20.50 3.99 27.97
CA ARG A 250 20.05 3.81 29.34
C ARG A 250 19.62 5.12 30.00
N MET A 251 19.92 6.25 29.38
CA MET A 251 19.65 7.58 29.93
C MET A 251 18.45 8.26 29.26
N VAL A 252 18.13 7.96 27.99
CA VAL A 252 17.04 8.62 27.31
C VAL A 252 15.67 8.19 27.85
N PRO A 253 15.37 6.89 28.08
CA PRO A 253 14.18 6.51 28.84
C PRO A 253 14.21 6.93 30.29
N VAL A 254 15.33 7.44 30.75
CA VAL A 254 15.64 7.80 32.12
C VAL A 254 15.89 9.32 32.23
N GLY A 255 15.90 10.06 31.10
CA GLY A 255 16.22 11.50 31.12
C GLY A 255 15.31 12.26 32.08
N GLU A 256 14.01 12.04 32.03
CA GLU A 256 13.05 12.63 32.97
C GLU A 256 13.20 12.08 34.40
N ARG A 257 13.61 10.84 34.56
CA ARG A 257 13.86 10.21 35.89
C ARG A 257 15.25 10.48 36.41
N LEU A 258 16.22 10.76 35.54
CA LEU A 258 17.60 11.07 35.95
C LEU A 258 17.80 12.53 36.33
N ALA A 259 17.04 13.48 35.77
CA ALA A 259 17.19 14.88 36.16
C ALA A 259 17.04 15.10 37.70
N PRO A 260 15.98 14.59 38.33
CA PRO A 260 15.87 14.65 39.80
C PRO A 260 16.97 13.86 40.52
N LEU A 261 17.39 12.72 39.94
CA LEU A 261 18.45 11.89 40.48
C LEU A 261 19.83 12.54 40.40
N TYR A 262 20.12 13.28 39.32
CA TYR A 262 21.35 14.05 39.20
C TYR A 262 21.38 15.20 40.22
N THR A 263 20.23 15.83 40.46
CA THR A 263 20.15 16.86 41.50
C THR A 263 20.43 16.25 42.87
N GLN A 264 19.81 15.13 43.22
CA GLN A 264 20.05 14.40 44.46
C GLN A 264 21.49 13.86 44.57
N LEU A 265 22.06 13.40 43.43
CA LEU A 265 23.43 12.91 43.38
C LEU A 265 24.44 14.04 43.60
N ASN A 266 24.17 15.21 42.99
CA ASN A 266 25.00 16.41 43.24
C ASN A 266 24.91 16.91 44.67
N GLU A 267 23.75 16.88 45.29
CA GLU A 267 23.53 17.19 46.69
C GLU A 267 24.29 16.18 47.59
N ALA A 268 24.12 14.89 47.30
CA ALA A 268 24.78 13.81 48.03
C ALA A 268 26.31 13.83 47.91
N LEU A 269 26.84 14.21 46.74
CA LEU A 269 28.29 14.38 46.52
C LEU A 269 28.85 15.66 47.09
N SER A 270 27.99 16.62 47.45
CA SER A 270 28.39 17.85 48.14
C SER A 270 28.53 17.65 49.66
N ASP A 271 27.93 16.59 50.20
CA ASP A 271 27.95 16.28 51.66
C ASP A 271 28.98 15.20 51.96
N SER A 272 30.06 15.58 52.67
CA SER A 272 31.12 14.65 53.04
C SER A 272 30.69 13.54 54.02
N THR A 273 29.53 13.68 54.62
CA THR A 273 28.98 12.70 55.58
C THR A 273 28.16 11.63 54.88
N ASN A 274 27.74 11.90 53.66
CA ASN A 274 26.89 11.00 52.87
C ASN A 274 27.66 9.72 52.45
N PRO A 275 27.06 8.54 52.55
CA PRO A 275 27.68 7.30 52.10
C PRO A 275 28.14 7.32 50.64
N LEU A 276 27.45 7.99 49.74
CA LEU A 276 27.83 8.19 48.33
C LEU A 276 29.12 8.96 48.17
N TYR A 277 29.35 9.96 48.98
CA TYR A 277 30.62 10.69 49.03
C TYR A 277 31.78 9.76 49.41
N LYS A 278 31.55 8.81 50.31
CA LYS A 278 32.56 7.80 50.72
C LYS A 278 32.77 6.71 49.66
N MET A 279 31.72 6.36 48.90
CA MET A 279 31.75 5.34 47.82
C MET A 279 32.46 5.84 46.56
N ALA A 280 32.48 7.12 46.30
CA ALA A 280 33.11 7.69 45.10
C ALA A 280 34.64 7.41 45.04
N GLY A 281 35.25 6.90 46.12
CA GLY A 281 36.63 6.42 46.16
C GLY A 281 36.87 4.96 45.74
N LYS A 282 35.81 4.14 45.48
CA LYS A 282 35.93 2.71 45.16
C LYS A 282 35.33 2.31 43.78
N PRO A 283 35.61 2.97 42.70
CA PRO A 283 34.75 2.82 41.54
C PRO A 283 35.05 1.67 40.60
N THR A 284 36.22 1.08 40.62
CA THR A 284 36.74 0.41 39.41
C THR A 284 36.52 -1.09 39.35
N MET A 285 36.46 -1.80 40.46
CA MET A 285 36.39 -3.26 40.42
C MET A 285 34.95 -3.84 40.40
N GLU A 286 34.03 -3.27 41.12
CA GLU A 286 32.67 -3.78 41.26
C GLU A 286 31.85 -3.57 39.99
N VAL A 287 32.08 -2.47 39.32
CA VAL A 287 31.42 -2.14 38.02
C VAL A 287 31.88 -3.08 36.90
N THR A 288 33.18 -3.42 36.89
CA THR A 288 33.69 -4.42 35.92
C THR A 288 33.13 -5.81 36.20
N HIS A 289 32.89 -6.15 37.44
CA HIS A 289 32.29 -7.42 37.82
C HIS A 289 30.81 -7.52 37.44
N TYR A 290 30.08 -6.45 37.63
CA TYR A 290 28.69 -6.33 37.22
C TYR A 290 28.52 -6.45 35.66
N TYR A 291 29.34 -5.76 34.88
CA TYR A 291 29.33 -5.87 33.42
C TYR A 291 29.80 -7.24 32.90
N ARG A 292 30.81 -7.85 33.56
CA ARG A 292 31.28 -9.19 33.22
C ARG A 292 30.21 -10.24 33.50
N ASN A 293 29.41 -10.07 34.55
CA ASN A 293 28.32 -10.96 34.91
C ASN A 293 27.09 -10.76 33.98
N MET A 294 26.80 -9.54 33.55
CA MET A 294 25.77 -9.28 32.55
C MET A 294 26.12 -9.90 31.17
N ARG A 295 27.36 -9.83 30.77
CA ARG A 295 27.86 -10.42 29.52
C ARG A 295 27.88 -11.96 29.55
N LYS A 296 28.14 -12.56 30.70
CA LYS A 296 28.04 -14.02 30.93
C LYS A 296 26.61 -14.55 30.94
N ALA A 297 25.61 -13.74 31.27
CA ALA A 297 24.23 -14.11 31.32
C ALA A 297 23.56 -14.17 29.90
N GLY A 298 24.34 -14.02 28.83
CA GLY A 298 23.85 -14.27 27.46
C GLY A 298 23.02 -13.14 26.83
N ASP A 299 22.96 -11.97 27.48
CA ASP A 299 22.23 -10.81 26.94
C ASP A 299 22.98 -10.19 25.76
N LYS A 300 22.49 -10.45 24.56
CA LYS A 300 23.07 -9.92 23.30
C LYS A 300 22.84 -8.41 23.13
N ASN A 301 21.90 -7.82 23.87
CA ASN A 301 21.60 -6.40 23.77
C ASN A 301 21.38 -5.77 25.16
N PRO A 302 22.36 -5.07 25.69
CA PRO A 302 22.27 -4.43 27.01
C PRO A 302 21.24 -3.28 27.06
N VAL A 303 20.73 -2.83 25.92
CA VAL A 303 19.73 -1.74 25.81
C VAL A 303 18.30 -2.24 26.10
N THR A 304 18.00 -3.52 25.85
CA THR A 304 16.64 -4.07 25.98
C THR A 304 16.33 -4.63 27.38
N ARG A 305 17.32 -4.71 28.25
CA ARG A 305 17.04 -5.15 29.61
C ARG A 305 16.46 -3.99 30.44
N ARG A 306 15.35 -4.26 31.15
CA ARG A 306 14.83 -3.33 32.18
C ARG A 306 16.00 -2.79 32.98
N MET A 307 16.19 -1.48 32.91
CA MET A 307 17.19 -0.83 33.75
C MET A 307 16.96 -1.26 35.19
N PRO A 308 18.03 -1.53 35.99
CA PRO A 308 17.83 -1.68 37.39
C PRO A 308 17.08 -0.43 37.87
N GLN A 309 15.89 -0.61 38.42
CA GLN A 309 15.15 0.50 38.98
C GLN A 309 16.09 1.18 39.96
N VAL A 310 16.38 2.43 39.66
CA VAL A 310 17.20 3.23 40.57
C VAL A 310 16.33 3.48 41.80
N LYS A 311 16.48 2.60 42.78
CA LYS A 311 15.65 2.61 44.00
C LYS A 311 16.27 3.44 45.11
N ASP A 312 17.55 3.69 45.00
CA ASP A 312 18.36 4.37 45.99
C ASP A 312 19.55 5.08 45.33
N GLU A 313 20.20 5.94 46.12
CA GLU A 313 21.39 6.68 45.69
C GLU A 313 22.54 5.78 45.25
N GLU A 314 22.62 4.56 45.79
CA GLU A 314 23.67 3.60 45.46
C GLU A 314 23.50 3.02 44.07
N SER A 315 22.26 2.69 43.66
CA SER A 315 21.93 2.23 42.33
C SER A 315 22.10 3.33 41.28
N ALA A 316 21.77 4.57 41.59
CA ALA A 316 22.03 5.73 40.74
C ALA A 316 23.52 5.96 40.51
N TRP A 317 24.30 5.86 41.55
CA TRP A 317 25.74 6.00 41.50
C TRP A 317 26.43 4.87 40.71
N LYS A 318 26.02 3.64 40.90
CA LYS A 318 26.48 2.49 40.11
C LYS A 318 26.22 2.73 38.64
N LEU A 319 25.00 3.18 38.30
CA LEU A 319 24.60 3.46 36.89
C LEU A 319 25.48 4.56 36.28
N LEU A 320 25.75 5.63 37.01
CA LEU A 320 26.55 6.75 36.51
C LEU A 320 28.00 6.36 36.27
N ASN A 321 28.58 5.63 37.21
CA ASN A 321 29.95 5.10 37.06
C ASN A 321 30.05 4.09 35.91
N ASP A 322 29.02 3.29 35.69
CA ASP A 322 28.92 2.38 34.55
C ASP A 322 28.93 3.15 33.23
N ILE A 323 28.14 4.23 33.15
CA ILE A 323 28.06 5.09 31.97
C ILE A 323 29.43 5.73 31.69
N ILE A 324 29.99 6.45 32.66
CA ILE A 324 31.26 7.15 32.49
C ILE A 324 32.39 6.21 32.11
N ARG A 325 32.46 5.02 32.70
CA ARG A 325 33.51 4.04 32.44
C ARG A 325 33.36 3.36 31.09
N TYR A 326 32.13 3.03 30.69
CA TYR A 326 31.85 2.45 29.39
C TYR A 326 32.21 3.42 28.26
N GLU A 327 31.89 4.70 28.43
CA GLU A 327 32.20 5.78 27.50
C GLU A 327 33.69 6.06 27.40
N THR A 328 34.36 6.06 28.54
CA THR A 328 35.83 6.25 28.60
C THR A 328 36.57 5.09 27.94
N ALA A 329 36.04 3.87 28.04
CA ALA A 329 36.65 2.67 27.44
C ALA A 329 36.52 2.58 25.92
N ARG A 330 35.60 3.33 25.29
CA ARG A 330 35.35 3.23 23.87
C ARG A 330 35.83 4.39 22.99
N ASN A 331 36.51 5.36 23.53
CA ASN A 331 37.12 6.53 22.86
C ASN A 331 36.17 7.39 22.00
N LYS A 332 35.01 6.88 21.55
CA LYS A 332 34.05 7.65 20.72
C LYS A 332 33.33 8.75 21.49
N TRP A 333 33.12 8.54 22.80
CA TRP A 333 32.48 9.55 23.61
C TRP A 333 33.47 10.64 24.01
N ILE A 334 34.72 10.26 24.20
CA ILE A 334 35.83 11.22 24.44
C ILE A 334 35.98 12.14 23.22
N ASP A 335 35.78 11.65 22.00
CA ASP A 335 35.83 12.49 20.79
C ASP A 335 34.62 13.45 20.73
N LEU A 336 33.42 12.97 21.06
CA LEU A 336 32.21 13.81 21.15
C LEU A 336 32.25 14.82 22.27
N VAL A 337 32.87 14.45 23.40
CA VAL A 337 33.05 15.27 24.59
C VAL A 337 34.35 16.09 24.52
N ALA A 338 35.35 15.66 23.76
CA ALA A 338 36.60 16.40 23.55
C ALA A 338 36.46 17.54 22.53
N ASP A 339 35.53 17.45 21.58
CA ASP A 339 35.14 18.56 20.73
C ASP A 339 34.30 19.62 21.47
N GLN A 340 33.70 19.25 22.60
CA GLN A 340 33.10 20.20 23.53
C GLN A 340 34.17 20.64 24.56
N LYS A 341 34.58 21.88 24.49
CA LYS A 341 35.39 22.46 25.53
C LYS A 341 34.63 22.33 26.86
N TRP A 342 35.21 21.56 27.79
CA TRP A 342 34.65 21.48 29.12
C TRP A 342 34.55 22.89 29.73
N ASN A 343 33.41 23.24 30.24
CA ASN A 343 33.22 24.56 30.85
C ASN A 343 34.04 24.68 32.15
N ASN A 344 34.39 23.55 32.78
CA ASN A 344 35.19 23.53 33.98
C ASN A 344 36.66 23.12 33.67
N PRO A 345 37.61 24.08 33.66
CA PRO A 345 39.00 23.81 33.30
C PRO A 345 39.72 22.85 34.25
N LYS A 346 39.13 22.53 35.40
CA LYS A 346 39.67 21.55 36.36
C LYS A 346 39.52 20.12 35.86
N ILE A 347 38.58 19.84 34.94
CA ILE A 347 38.39 18.52 34.34
C ILE A 347 39.62 18.16 33.52
N ASP A 348 40.10 19.05 32.67
CA ASP A 348 41.28 18.81 31.81
C ASP A 348 42.56 18.61 32.65
N SER A 349 42.67 19.33 33.75
CA SER A 349 43.80 19.15 34.64
C SER A 349 43.82 17.81 35.37
N LEU A 350 42.63 17.35 35.80
CA LEU A 350 42.45 16.05 36.42
C LEU A 350 42.56 14.87 35.45
N LEU A 351 42.16 15.06 34.19
CA LEU A 351 42.31 14.04 33.15
C LEU A 351 43.79 13.76 32.80
N LYS A 352 44.67 14.73 32.90
CA LYS A 352 46.12 14.59 32.65
C LYS A 352 46.87 13.79 33.74
N ILE A 353 46.31 13.57 34.89
CA ILE A 353 46.93 12.81 35.97
C ILE A 353 46.85 11.31 35.67
N LYS A 354 48.01 10.65 35.46
CA LYS A 354 48.09 9.22 35.13
C LYS A 354 47.70 8.26 36.24
N LYS A 355 47.97 8.66 37.52
CA LYS A 355 47.55 7.91 38.71
C LYS A 355 46.83 8.89 39.66
N ARG A 356 45.51 8.85 39.66
CA ARG A 356 44.68 9.71 40.52
C ARG A 356 44.52 9.09 41.90
N SER A 357 44.60 9.92 42.92
CA SER A 357 44.15 9.55 44.25
C SER A 357 42.63 9.35 44.30
N ALA A 358 42.14 8.70 45.33
CA ALA A 358 40.68 8.51 45.52
C ALA A 358 39.94 9.85 45.61
N TYR A 359 40.57 10.89 46.13
CA TYR A 359 40.02 12.24 46.24
C TYR A 359 39.94 12.93 44.85
N GLU A 360 41.01 12.85 44.07
CA GLU A 360 41.06 13.41 42.70
C GLU A 360 40.06 12.72 41.75
N SER A 361 39.90 11.41 41.91
CA SER A 361 38.87 10.64 41.16
C SER A 361 37.44 11.08 41.52
N LYS A 362 37.20 11.41 42.78
CA LYS A 362 35.94 11.99 43.27
C LYS A 362 35.67 13.37 42.69
N LEU A 363 36.64 14.22 42.69
CA LEU A 363 36.55 15.57 42.15
C LEU A 363 36.30 15.55 40.67
N LEU A 364 37.01 14.66 39.92
CA LEU A 364 36.80 14.49 38.49
C LEU A 364 35.36 14.08 38.19
N VAL A 365 34.86 13.07 38.87
CA VAL A 365 33.49 12.60 38.70
C VAL A 365 32.46 13.69 39.02
N ARG A 366 32.71 14.45 40.11
CA ARG A 366 31.85 15.56 40.48
C ARG A 366 31.81 16.65 39.41
N TYR A 367 32.94 17.08 38.90
CA TYR A 367 33.01 18.11 37.86
C TYR A 367 32.47 17.62 36.51
N MET A 368 32.71 16.35 36.15
CA MET A 368 32.12 15.76 34.97
C MET A 368 30.59 15.70 35.04
N ILE A 369 30.02 15.38 36.21
CA ILE A 369 28.59 15.40 36.42
C ILE A 369 28.01 16.81 36.26
N GLU A 370 28.67 17.78 36.94
CA GLU A 370 28.26 19.18 36.92
C GLU A 370 28.24 19.77 35.48
N ASP A 371 29.20 19.39 34.63
CA ASP A 371 29.29 19.83 33.23
C ASP A 371 28.48 18.98 32.26
N LEU A 372 28.40 17.66 32.48
CA LEU A 372 27.75 16.71 31.58
C LEU A 372 26.23 16.85 31.62
N VAL A 373 25.64 17.09 32.78
CA VAL A 373 24.19 17.20 32.94
C VAL A 373 23.63 18.37 32.13
N PRO A 374 24.15 19.60 32.21
CA PRO A 374 23.69 20.70 31.36
C PRO A 374 23.99 20.51 29.88
N ALA A 375 25.10 19.81 29.52
CA ALA A 375 25.48 19.54 28.15
C ALA A 375 24.58 18.48 27.50
N LEU A 376 24.15 17.48 28.24
CA LEU A 376 23.20 16.46 27.81
C LEU A 376 21.79 17.03 27.59
N TYR A 377 21.43 18.07 28.30
CA TYR A 377 20.15 18.77 28.14
C TYR A 377 20.20 19.93 27.14
N LYS A 378 21.40 20.37 26.71
CA LYS A 378 21.53 21.30 25.57
C LYS A 378 21.46 20.53 24.27
N TYR A 379 20.25 20.36 23.78
CA TYR A 379 19.90 19.68 22.55
C TYR A 379 20.63 20.20 21.30
N ASP A 380 21.21 21.39 21.32
CA ASP A 380 21.79 22.04 20.16
C ASP A 380 23.02 21.35 19.54
N ASN A 381 23.62 20.37 20.25
CA ASN A 381 24.84 19.68 19.77
C ASN A 381 24.70 18.15 19.64
N ILE A 382 23.55 17.57 19.96
CA ILE A 382 23.29 16.14 19.77
C ILE A 382 22.61 15.98 18.40
N LYS A 383 23.25 15.25 17.48
CA LYS A 383 22.58 14.89 16.24
C LYS A 383 21.30 14.14 16.58
N THR A 384 20.17 14.68 16.12
CA THR A 384 18.89 13.98 16.21
C THR A 384 18.94 12.74 15.35
N SER A 385 18.51 11.62 15.89
CA SER A 385 18.30 10.43 15.08
C SER A 385 17.02 10.60 14.25
N SER A 386 16.84 9.74 13.25
CA SER A 386 15.58 9.63 12.55
C SER A 386 14.52 8.84 13.34
N ASP A 387 14.73 8.59 14.63
CA ASP A 387 13.79 7.85 15.49
C ASP A 387 13.00 8.82 16.37
N ILE A 388 11.71 8.54 16.56
CA ILE A 388 10.81 9.30 17.43
C ILE A 388 10.07 8.40 18.41
N ILE A 389 9.60 9.00 19.51
CA ILE A 389 8.59 8.42 20.41
C ILE A 389 7.33 9.27 20.31
N VAL A 390 6.19 8.61 20.17
CA VAL A 390 4.87 9.27 20.23
C VAL A 390 4.39 9.26 21.66
N HIS A 391 4.08 10.44 22.21
CA HIS A 391 3.53 10.62 23.55
C HIS A 391 2.05 10.94 23.45
N ILE A 392 1.25 10.18 24.20
CA ILE A 392 -0.19 10.31 24.28
C ILE A 392 -0.59 10.44 25.74
N ASP A 393 -1.20 11.55 26.12
CA ASP A 393 -1.79 11.74 27.42
C ASP A 393 -3.30 11.91 27.26
N VAL A 394 -4.07 11.03 27.88
CA VAL A 394 -5.54 10.98 27.73
C VAL A 394 -6.25 11.05 29.06
N THR A 395 -7.41 11.69 29.08
CA THR A 395 -8.39 11.57 30.15
C THR A 395 -9.57 10.77 29.63
N GLU A 396 -9.79 9.55 30.15
CA GLU A 396 -10.84 8.65 29.65
C GLU A 396 -12.25 9.21 29.86
N GLY A 397 -12.51 9.93 30.92
CA GLY A 397 -13.84 10.42 31.27
C GLY A 397 -14.73 9.32 31.86
N ARG A 398 -16.05 9.42 31.62
CA ARG A 398 -17.04 8.46 32.13
C ARG A 398 -17.26 7.32 31.14
N ARG A 399 -17.56 6.15 31.65
CA ARG A 399 -17.93 5.01 30.83
C ARG A 399 -19.45 4.97 30.65
N TYR A 400 -19.90 4.90 29.40
CA TYR A 400 -21.30 4.90 28.99
C TYR A 400 -21.81 3.50 28.67
N TYR A 401 -23.11 3.28 28.92
CA TYR A 401 -23.79 2.02 28.65
C TYR A 401 -25.03 2.27 27.79
N MET A 402 -25.38 1.31 26.96
CA MET A 402 -26.60 1.38 26.16
C MET A 402 -27.83 1.18 27.01
N GLY A 403 -28.79 2.08 26.93
CA GLY A 403 -30.09 2.00 27.53
C GLY A 403 -31.17 1.46 26.60
N GLY A 404 -32.24 2.21 26.43
CA GLY A 404 -33.36 1.90 25.51
C GLY A 404 -33.07 2.37 24.09
N LEU A 405 -33.60 1.63 23.10
CA LEU A 405 -33.64 2.00 21.69
C LEU A 405 -35.12 2.06 21.26
N HIS A 406 -35.55 3.20 20.76
CA HIS A 406 -36.95 3.45 20.38
C HIS A 406 -37.03 4.05 18.99
N PHE A 407 -37.99 3.58 18.19
CA PHE A 407 -38.27 4.08 16.86
C PHE A 407 -39.69 4.64 16.79
N THR A 408 -39.86 5.71 16.02
CA THR A 408 -41.15 6.35 15.78
C THR A 408 -41.24 6.83 14.35
N GLY A 409 -42.40 6.64 13.70
CA GLY A 409 -42.61 7.03 12.31
C GLY A 409 -42.11 6.02 11.29
N ASN A 410 -41.73 4.82 11.70
CA ASN A 410 -41.30 3.71 10.88
C ASN A 410 -42.50 2.86 10.43
N GLU A 411 -42.97 3.08 9.21
CA GLU A 411 -44.08 2.33 8.59
C GLU A 411 -43.60 1.22 7.66
N VAL A 412 -42.40 1.39 7.06
CA VAL A 412 -41.81 0.48 6.08
C VAL A 412 -41.14 -0.72 6.76
N GLN A 413 -40.35 -0.47 7.79
CA GLN A 413 -39.66 -1.51 8.53
C GLN A 413 -40.18 -1.59 9.97
N SER A 414 -40.36 -2.80 10.48
CA SER A 414 -40.82 -3.01 11.86
C SER A 414 -39.71 -2.76 12.89
N ASP A 415 -40.11 -2.37 14.12
CA ASP A 415 -39.17 -2.17 15.23
C ASP A 415 -38.23 -3.35 15.43
N LYS A 416 -38.74 -4.59 15.33
CA LYS A 416 -37.90 -5.80 15.47
C LYS A 416 -36.82 -5.90 14.41
N MET A 417 -37.10 -5.46 13.16
CA MET A 417 -36.11 -5.46 12.10
C MET A 417 -35.06 -4.40 12.36
N LEU A 418 -35.49 -3.22 12.79
CA LEU A 418 -34.61 -2.10 13.12
C LEU A 418 -33.73 -2.42 14.34
N GLU A 419 -34.25 -3.04 15.38
CA GLU A 419 -33.50 -3.53 16.54
C GLU A 419 -32.43 -4.57 16.10
N TYR A 420 -32.78 -5.48 15.20
CA TYR A 420 -31.81 -6.45 14.64
C TYR A 420 -30.68 -5.79 13.87
N VAL A 421 -30.98 -4.73 13.12
CA VAL A 421 -29.97 -3.96 12.36
C VAL A 421 -29.01 -3.24 13.31
N PHE A 422 -29.51 -2.74 14.43
CA PHE A 422 -28.74 -1.92 15.36
C PHE A 422 -27.70 -2.69 16.20
N ARG A 423 -27.77 -3.96 16.37
CA ARG A 423 -26.76 -4.81 17.07
C ARG A 423 -26.23 -4.26 18.41
N LEU A 424 -26.99 -3.36 19.07
CA LEU A 424 -26.65 -2.74 20.35
C LEU A 424 -27.56 -3.32 21.42
N ASP A 425 -27.03 -4.13 22.33
CA ASP A 425 -27.78 -4.75 23.41
C ASP A 425 -27.96 -3.77 24.59
N SER A 426 -29.14 -3.65 25.08
CA SER A 426 -29.43 -2.85 26.30
C SER A 426 -28.62 -3.39 27.48
N GLY A 427 -27.97 -2.48 28.22
CA GLY A 427 -27.09 -2.79 29.35
C GLY A 427 -25.64 -3.10 28.97
N ALA A 428 -25.32 -3.25 27.68
CA ALA A 428 -23.97 -3.38 27.23
C ALA A 428 -23.22 -2.05 27.28
N VAL A 429 -21.90 -2.09 27.22
CA VAL A 429 -21.07 -0.89 27.06
C VAL A 429 -21.42 -0.20 25.75
N PHE A 430 -21.57 1.13 25.77
CA PHE A 430 -21.91 1.89 24.58
C PHE A 430 -20.68 1.97 23.67
N ASP A 431 -20.67 1.15 22.64
CA ASP A 431 -19.63 1.10 21.64
C ASP A 431 -19.96 2.06 20.50
N GLN A 432 -19.22 3.17 20.38
CA GLN A 432 -19.45 4.17 19.35
C GLN A 432 -19.18 3.61 17.94
N TYR A 433 -18.19 2.71 17.79
CA TYR A 433 -17.92 2.10 16.49
C TYR A 433 -19.10 1.21 16.03
N LEU A 434 -19.60 0.38 16.94
CA LEU A 434 -20.77 -0.46 16.66
C LEU A 434 -22.04 0.37 16.42
N TYR A 435 -22.16 1.49 17.14
CA TYR A 435 -23.24 2.46 16.93
C TYR A 435 -23.18 3.08 15.53
N ASP A 436 -22.03 3.59 15.12
CA ASP A 436 -21.84 4.21 13.79
C ASP A 436 -22.09 3.20 12.66
N ALA A 437 -21.60 1.97 12.83
CA ALA A 437 -21.88 0.86 11.92
C ALA A 437 -23.36 0.51 11.85
N SER A 438 -24.06 0.48 12.98
CA SER A 438 -25.50 0.22 13.08
C SER A 438 -26.31 1.34 12.44
N ARG A 439 -25.94 2.60 12.69
CA ARG A 439 -26.57 3.76 12.05
C ARG A 439 -26.40 3.74 10.53
N LYS A 440 -25.20 3.40 10.06
CA LYS A 440 -24.96 3.20 8.63
C LYS A 440 -25.82 2.08 8.07
N ALA A 441 -25.86 0.92 8.74
CA ALA A 441 -26.68 -0.21 8.33
C ALA A 441 -28.19 0.12 8.30
N LEU A 442 -28.67 0.95 9.24
CA LEU A 442 -30.02 1.49 9.21
C LEU A 442 -30.28 2.29 7.92
N ILE A 443 -29.42 3.26 7.62
CA ILE A 443 -29.55 4.07 6.40
C ILE A 443 -29.49 3.20 5.14
N ASP A 444 -28.55 2.26 5.11
CA ASP A 444 -28.34 1.37 3.95
C ASP A 444 -29.54 0.41 3.76
N SER A 445 -30.20 -0.04 4.85
CA SER A 445 -31.39 -0.87 4.77
C SER A 445 -32.58 -0.14 4.11
N TYR A 446 -32.80 1.12 4.46
CA TYR A 446 -33.83 1.94 3.81
C TYR A 446 -33.47 2.27 2.35
N ARG A 447 -32.20 2.55 2.07
CA ARG A 447 -31.72 2.76 0.70
C ARG A 447 -31.82 1.50 -0.17
N GLU A 448 -31.71 0.32 0.44
CA GLU A 448 -31.92 -0.94 -0.29
C GLU A 448 -33.38 -1.12 -0.71
N ASP A 449 -34.33 -0.66 0.11
CA ASP A 449 -35.74 -0.67 -0.20
C ASP A 449 -36.20 0.51 -1.08
N GLY A 450 -35.22 1.40 -1.47
CA GLY A 450 -35.45 2.53 -2.37
C GLY A 450 -35.69 3.87 -1.65
N TYR A 451 -35.77 3.91 -0.35
CA TYR A 451 -36.05 5.13 0.44
C TYR A 451 -34.82 5.99 0.61
N LEU A 452 -34.31 6.52 -0.51
CA LEU A 452 -33.08 7.33 -0.57
C LEU A 452 -33.18 8.64 0.24
N PHE A 453 -34.39 9.19 0.34
CA PHE A 453 -34.64 10.49 0.98
C PHE A 453 -35.14 10.35 2.44
N ALA A 454 -35.13 9.13 2.98
CA ALA A 454 -35.51 8.92 4.38
C ALA A 454 -34.61 9.73 5.30
N GLN A 455 -35.26 10.42 6.27
CA GLN A 455 -34.57 11.23 7.27
C GLN A 455 -34.73 10.58 8.65
N PHE A 456 -33.63 10.59 9.40
CA PHE A 456 -33.51 9.94 10.69
C PHE A 456 -33.04 10.95 11.72
N ASP A 457 -33.98 11.52 12.48
CA ASP A 457 -33.67 12.47 13.54
C ASP A 457 -33.42 11.69 14.84
N GLU A 458 -32.20 11.81 15.34
CA GLU A 458 -31.76 11.13 16.55
C GLU A 458 -31.84 12.03 17.76
N GLU A 459 -32.50 11.54 18.81
CA GLU A 459 -32.54 12.15 20.12
C GLU A 459 -31.83 11.24 21.15
N ARG A 460 -30.76 11.77 21.76
CA ARG A 460 -30.02 11.10 22.85
C ARG A 460 -30.45 11.65 24.17
N THR A 461 -30.86 10.78 25.09
CA THR A 461 -31.14 11.14 26.47
C THR A 461 -30.27 10.31 27.41
N PHE A 462 -29.80 10.95 28.48
CA PHE A 462 -28.89 10.31 29.45
C PHE A 462 -29.65 10.04 30.76
N GLU A 463 -29.68 8.79 31.17
CA GLU A 463 -30.19 8.38 32.45
C GLU A 463 -29.04 8.10 33.42
N ASN A 464 -29.10 8.60 34.63
CA ASN A 464 -28.05 8.50 35.66
C ASN A 464 -26.66 8.95 35.14
N ASP A 465 -26.59 9.91 34.21
CA ASP A 465 -25.42 10.49 33.62
C ASP A 465 -24.48 9.49 32.88
N SER A 466 -24.88 8.23 32.72
CA SER A 466 -24.02 7.18 32.11
C SER A 466 -24.78 6.19 31.22
N VAL A 467 -26.09 6.20 31.21
CA VAL A 467 -26.91 5.32 30.37
C VAL A 467 -27.49 6.13 29.22
N VAL A 468 -27.15 5.75 27.99
CA VAL A 468 -27.57 6.41 26.76
C VAL A 468 -28.84 5.78 26.22
N ASN A 469 -29.94 6.49 26.22
CA ASN A 469 -31.16 6.08 25.54
C ASN A 469 -31.25 6.78 24.18
N LEU A 470 -31.53 6.02 23.12
CA LEU A 470 -31.64 6.49 21.76
C LEU A 470 -33.08 6.46 21.29
N THR A 471 -33.58 7.56 20.76
CA THR A 471 -34.91 7.64 20.10
C THR A 471 -34.69 8.14 18.67
N TYR A 472 -35.12 7.34 17.69
CA TYR A 472 -35.12 7.72 16.29
C TYR A 472 -36.51 8.14 15.86
N LYS A 473 -36.63 9.39 15.38
CA LYS A 473 -37.83 9.89 14.71
C LYS A 473 -37.59 9.81 13.20
N MET A 474 -38.38 8.98 12.54
CA MET A 474 -38.19 8.69 11.13
C MET A 474 -39.22 9.41 10.27
N ASN A 475 -38.74 9.97 9.15
CA ASN A 475 -39.57 10.44 8.06
C ASN A 475 -39.11 9.69 6.81
N GLU A 476 -39.82 8.61 6.47
CA GLU A 476 -39.40 7.65 5.47
C GLU A 476 -39.51 8.20 4.04
N GLY A 477 -40.46 9.09 3.78
CA GLY A 477 -40.72 9.63 2.45
C GLY A 477 -41.29 8.59 1.47
N LEU A 478 -40.93 8.73 0.23
CA LEU A 478 -41.36 7.83 -0.87
C LEU A 478 -40.12 7.22 -1.55
N PRO A 479 -40.26 6.00 -2.13
CA PRO A 479 -39.13 5.36 -2.81
C PRO A 479 -38.70 6.12 -4.08
N ALA A 480 -37.40 6.30 -4.26
CA ALA A 480 -36.79 6.96 -5.37
C ALA A 480 -36.73 6.06 -6.62
N GLN A 481 -37.04 6.62 -7.79
CA GLN A 481 -36.94 5.95 -9.08
C GLN A 481 -35.78 6.54 -9.89
N ILE A 482 -35.10 5.70 -10.67
CA ILE A 482 -34.05 6.12 -11.59
C ILE A 482 -34.70 6.80 -12.81
N HIS A 483 -34.43 8.10 -13.00
CA HIS A 483 -34.88 8.83 -14.18
C HIS A 483 -33.91 8.56 -15.36
N LYS A 484 -32.59 8.83 -15.17
CA LYS A 484 -31.55 8.61 -16.20
C LYS A 484 -30.24 8.14 -15.58
N VAL A 485 -29.41 7.53 -16.44
CA VAL A 485 -28.02 7.17 -16.12
C VAL A 485 -27.11 7.92 -17.07
N HIS A 486 -26.19 8.69 -16.54
CA HIS A 486 -25.19 9.45 -17.29
C HIS A 486 -23.80 8.89 -17.06
N VAL A 487 -22.95 8.96 -18.07
CA VAL A 487 -21.54 8.56 -18.00
C VAL A 487 -20.68 9.71 -18.52
N HIS A 488 -19.64 10.06 -17.79
CA HIS A 488 -18.74 11.17 -18.09
C HIS A 488 -17.27 10.74 -17.97
N GLY A 489 -16.40 11.35 -18.80
CA GLY A 489 -14.95 11.14 -18.73
C GLY A 489 -14.41 9.96 -19.56
N ASN A 490 -15.27 9.23 -20.23
CA ASN A 490 -14.87 8.17 -21.15
C ASN A 490 -14.50 8.76 -22.52
N THR A 491 -13.22 8.72 -22.86
CA THR A 491 -12.65 9.27 -24.11
C THR A 491 -12.24 8.18 -25.10
N LYS A 492 -11.71 7.07 -24.61
CA LYS A 492 -11.24 5.91 -25.39
C LYS A 492 -12.24 4.74 -25.32
N THR A 493 -12.93 4.60 -24.18
CA THR A 493 -13.90 3.51 -23.95
C THR A 493 -15.30 3.96 -24.35
N ASN A 494 -15.98 3.17 -25.16
CA ASN A 494 -17.36 3.47 -25.55
C ASN A 494 -18.30 3.43 -24.34
N GLU A 495 -19.22 4.38 -24.27
CA GLU A 495 -20.19 4.50 -23.16
C GLU A 495 -20.96 3.19 -22.93
N LYS A 496 -21.32 2.46 -23.99
CA LYS A 496 -22.00 1.16 -23.89
C LYS A 496 -21.26 0.14 -23.03
N VAL A 497 -19.92 0.21 -22.98
CA VAL A 497 -19.07 -0.68 -22.17
C VAL A 497 -19.26 -0.43 -20.69
N ILE A 498 -19.44 0.82 -20.29
CA ILE A 498 -19.69 1.22 -18.91
C ILE A 498 -21.15 0.96 -18.57
N ARG A 499 -22.07 1.42 -19.42
CA ARG A 499 -23.50 1.33 -19.21
C ARG A 499 -24.01 -0.10 -19.02
N ARG A 500 -23.43 -1.08 -19.72
CA ARG A 500 -23.81 -2.50 -19.60
C ARG A 500 -23.46 -3.13 -18.25
N GLU A 501 -22.51 -2.53 -17.50
CA GLU A 501 -22.15 -2.97 -16.16
C GLU A 501 -23.02 -2.31 -15.08
N VAL A 502 -23.81 -1.30 -15.44
CA VAL A 502 -24.76 -0.65 -14.52
C VAL A 502 -25.98 -1.56 -14.31
N ARG A 503 -26.35 -1.76 -13.04
CA ARG A 503 -27.44 -2.66 -12.61
C ARG A 503 -28.76 -1.94 -12.34
N LEU A 504 -28.77 -0.62 -12.50
CA LEU A 504 -29.93 0.23 -12.32
C LEU A 504 -30.30 0.88 -13.65
N TYR A 505 -31.53 0.66 -14.10
CA TYR A 505 -32.02 1.17 -15.38
C TYR A 505 -33.08 2.25 -15.15
N PRO A 506 -33.28 3.16 -16.12
CA PRO A 506 -34.37 4.11 -16.06
C PRO A 506 -35.71 3.43 -15.79
N GLY A 507 -36.44 3.90 -14.77
CA GLY A 507 -37.71 3.33 -14.30
C GLY A 507 -37.58 2.30 -13.18
N ASP A 508 -36.38 1.84 -12.85
CA ASP A 508 -36.16 0.96 -11.70
C ASP A 508 -36.26 1.77 -10.39
N THR A 509 -36.70 1.11 -9.32
CA THR A 509 -36.57 1.66 -7.96
C THR A 509 -35.09 1.63 -7.57
N TYR A 510 -34.61 2.71 -6.96
CA TYR A 510 -33.25 2.78 -6.44
C TYR A 510 -32.96 1.63 -5.47
N ARG A 511 -31.75 1.07 -5.54
CA ARG A 511 -31.22 0.10 -4.57
C ARG A 511 -29.74 0.33 -4.37
N GLN A 512 -29.34 0.46 -3.10
CA GLN A 512 -27.95 0.73 -2.73
C GLN A 512 -27.00 -0.39 -3.19
N SER A 513 -27.37 -1.63 -2.95
CA SER A 513 -26.58 -2.80 -3.38
C SER A 513 -26.37 -2.86 -4.89
N ALA A 514 -27.36 -2.45 -5.68
CA ALA A 514 -27.25 -2.43 -7.14
C ALA A 514 -26.32 -1.30 -7.63
N LEU A 515 -26.31 -0.14 -6.95
CA LEU A 515 -25.36 0.95 -7.24
C LEU A 515 -23.92 0.52 -6.92
N GLU A 516 -23.70 -0.03 -5.72
CA GLU A 516 -22.39 -0.53 -5.29
C GLU A 516 -21.88 -1.65 -6.20
N ARG A 517 -22.78 -2.52 -6.64
CA ARG A 517 -22.45 -3.56 -7.59
C ARG A 517 -22.05 -2.98 -8.95
N SER A 518 -22.79 -1.97 -9.43
CA SER A 518 -22.46 -1.28 -10.68
C SER A 518 -21.08 -0.64 -10.62
N PHE A 519 -20.79 0.06 -9.53
CA PHE A 519 -19.46 0.64 -9.27
C PHE A 519 -18.37 -0.43 -9.33
N ARG A 520 -18.55 -1.55 -8.61
CA ARG A 520 -17.60 -2.67 -8.57
C ARG A 520 -17.39 -3.30 -9.94
N ASP A 521 -18.48 -3.58 -10.66
CA ASP A 521 -18.43 -4.20 -11.97
C ASP A 521 -17.69 -3.28 -12.98
N ILE A 522 -17.89 -1.95 -12.93
CA ILE A 522 -17.15 -0.97 -13.75
C ILE A 522 -15.67 -0.95 -13.37
N MET A 523 -15.33 -0.92 -12.06
CA MET A 523 -13.94 -0.97 -11.61
C MET A 523 -13.23 -2.27 -11.99
N GLN A 524 -13.93 -3.40 -11.97
CA GLN A 524 -13.41 -4.71 -12.39
C GLN A 524 -13.03 -4.79 -13.87
N LEU A 525 -13.56 -3.93 -14.73
CA LEU A 525 -13.10 -3.82 -16.11
C LEU A 525 -11.60 -3.46 -16.19
N ASN A 526 -11.07 -2.82 -15.14
CA ASN A 526 -9.67 -2.40 -15.03
C ASN A 526 -9.22 -1.41 -16.13
N TYR A 527 -10.16 -0.63 -16.68
CA TYR A 527 -9.91 0.40 -17.69
C TYR A 527 -9.73 1.78 -17.07
N PHE A 528 -10.15 1.95 -15.82
CA PHE A 528 -10.24 3.21 -15.12
C PHE A 528 -9.33 3.23 -13.89
N ASP A 529 -8.72 4.40 -13.62
CA ASP A 529 -8.00 4.67 -12.36
C ASP A 529 -9.00 5.05 -11.26
N MET A 530 -10.09 5.72 -11.65
CA MET A 530 -11.10 6.17 -10.71
C MET A 530 -12.50 6.09 -11.37
N VAL A 531 -13.48 5.69 -10.57
CA VAL A 531 -14.92 5.74 -10.90
C VAL A 531 -15.63 6.38 -9.73
N VAL A 532 -16.38 7.45 -9.97
CA VAL A 532 -17.14 8.15 -8.94
C VAL A 532 -18.62 8.10 -9.32
N PRO A 533 -19.43 7.30 -8.62
CA PRO A 533 -20.87 7.37 -8.75
C PRO A 533 -21.41 8.57 -7.97
N ASP A 534 -22.33 9.32 -8.58
CA ASP A 534 -23.02 10.45 -7.97
C ASP A 534 -24.54 10.32 -8.20
N ILE A 535 -25.33 10.82 -7.27
CA ILE A 535 -26.79 10.76 -7.32
C ILE A 535 -27.32 12.19 -7.35
N LYS A 536 -27.97 12.58 -8.45
CA LYS A 536 -28.58 13.90 -8.61
C LYS A 536 -30.10 13.82 -8.51
N VAL A 537 -30.64 14.60 -7.60
CA VAL A 537 -32.11 14.71 -7.43
C VAL A 537 -32.67 15.58 -8.56
N VAL A 538 -33.59 15.05 -9.31
CA VAL A 538 -34.26 15.76 -10.43
C VAL A 538 -35.75 15.97 -10.19
N GLY A 539 -36.36 15.25 -9.28
CA GLY A 539 -37.77 15.38 -8.89
C GLY A 539 -37.99 14.93 -7.44
N GLU A 540 -39.22 14.97 -6.96
CA GLU A 540 -39.58 14.55 -5.59
C GLU A 540 -39.25 13.06 -5.33
N GLN A 541 -39.28 12.23 -6.37
CA GLN A 541 -39.06 10.78 -6.32
C GLN A 541 -38.11 10.30 -7.42
N GLU A 542 -37.52 11.21 -8.18
CA GLU A 542 -36.68 10.86 -9.33
C GLU A 542 -35.23 11.30 -9.13
N VAL A 543 -34.32 10.41 -9.45
CA VAL A 543 -32.89 10.65 -9.38
C VAL A 543 -32.18 10.25 -10.68
N ASP A 544 -31.22 11.07 -11.08
CA ASP A 544 -30.24 10.72 -12.10
C ASP A 544 -29.01 10.10 -11.46
N LEU A 545 -28.48 9.06 -12.07
CA LEU A 545 -27.21 8.45 -11.69
C LEU A 545 -26.11 8.92 -12.63
N ASP A 546 -25.10 9.57 -12.08
CA ASP A 546 -23.94 10.04 -12.81
C ASP A 546 -22.72 9.18 -12.47
N PHE A 547 -22.10 8.54 -13.46
CA PHE A 547 -20.84 7.83 -13.32
C PHE A 547 -19.73 8.66 -13.98
N THR A 548 -18.88 9.29 -13.17
CA THR A 548 -17.70 9.98 -13.66
C THR A 548 -16.51 9.02 -13.61
N VAL A 549 -15.92 8.74 -14.77
CA VAL A 549 -14.78 7.83 -14.88
C VAL A 549 -13.52 8.58 -15.30
N GLN A 550 -12.38 8.15 -14.79
CA GLN A 550 -11.06 8.60 -15.22
C GLN A 550 -10.33 7.41 -15.83
N GLU A 551 -10.11 7.47 -17.14
CA GLU A 551 -9.41 6.40 -17.87
C GLU A 551 -7.91 6.39 -17.55
N LYS A 552 -7.33 5.20 -17.52
CA LYS A 552 -5.89 5.01 -17.32
C LYS A 552 -5.08 5.74 -18.38
N GLN A 553 -4.20 6.65 -17.95
CA GLN A 553 -3.38 7.47 -18.86
C GLN A 553 -2.43 6.61 -19.70
N ALA A 554 -1.81 5.61 -19.11
CA ALA A 554 -0.91 4.66 -19.79
C ALA A 554 -1.64 3.71 -20.76
N GLY A 555 -3.00 3.80 -20.86
CA GLY A 555 -3.82 2.88 -21.61
C GLY A 555 -4.12 1.59 -20.83
N THR A 556 -4.94 0.72 -21.43
CA THR A 556 -5.36 -0.55 -20.80
C THR A 556 -4.41 -1.72 -21.13
N GLY A 557 -3.46 -1.50 -22.04
CA GLY A 557 -2.48 -2.52 -22.44
C GLY A 557 -1.57 -2.92 -21.27
N GLN A 558 -1.41 -4.21 -21.07
CA GLN A 558 -0.50 -4.79 -20.08
C GLN A 558 0.60 -5.55 -20.83
N PHE A 559 1.83 -5.26 -20.48
CA PHE A 559 3.00 -5.98 -20.94
C PHE A 559 3.66 -6.61 -19.72
N SER A 560 3.92 -7.90 -19.77
CA SER A 560 4.66 -8.57 -18.70
C SER A 560 5.81 -9.41 -19.28
N LEU A 561 6.93 -9.37 -18.58
CA LEU A 561 8.08 -10.23 -18.80
C LEU A 561 8.30 -11.04 -17.54
N GLY A 562 8.60 -12.31 -17.70
CA GLY A 562 8.90 -13.20 -16.59
C GLY A 562 9.99 -14.20 -16.96
N VAL A 563 10.60 -14.76 -15.94
CA VAL A 563 11.49 -15.91 -16.07
C VAL A 563 11.05 -16.92 -15.03
N SER A 564 10.78 -18.14 -15.45
CA SER A 564 10.45 -19.24 -14.56
C SER A 564 11.54 -20.32 -14.66
N TYR A 565 11.69 -21.08 -13.58
CA TYR A 565 12.56 -22.25 -13.56
C TYR A 565 11.77 -23.43 -12.99
N SER A 566 11.78 -24.53 -13.68
CA SER A 566 11.32 -25.81 -13.17
C SER A 566 12.34 -26.90 -13.49
N GLU A 567 12.36 -27.96 -12.72
CA GLU A 567 13.29 -29.08 -12.97
C GLU A 567 13.03 -29.76 -14.33
N SER A 568 11.76 -29.77 -14.78
CA SER A 568 11.35 -30.37 -16.06
C SER A 568 11.65 -29.48 -17.26
N ASP A 569 11.42 -28.17 -17.15
CA ASP A 569 11.43 -27.26 -18.31
C ASP A 569 12.70 -26.39 -18.35
N GLY A 570 13.54 -26.43 -17.28
CA GLY A 570 14.68 -25.55 -17.14
C GLY A 570 14.28 -24.07 -16.97
N PHE A 571 15.11 -23.18 -17.41
CA PHE A 571 14.79 -21.75 -17.47
C PHE A 571 13.89 -21.44 -18.67
N VAL A 572 12.74 -20.85 -18.42
CA VAL A 572 11.79 -20.41 -19.45
C VAL A 572 11.52 -18.92 -19.28
N GLY A 573 11.88 -18.15 -20.31
CA GLY A 573 11.48 -16.75 -20.44
C GLY A 573 10.02 -16.66 -20.89
N THR A 574 9.22 -15.82 -20.29
CA THR A 574 7.83 -15.55 -20.68
C THR A 574 7.67 -14.09 -21.08
N ALA A 575 6.92 -13.83 -22.14
CA ALA A 575 6.52 -12.51 -22.56
C ALA A 575 5.01 -12.52 -22.86
N SER A 576 4.29 -11.62 -22.25
CA SER A 576 2.84 -11.53 -22.44
C SER A 576 2.45 -10.09 -22.78
N VAL A 577 1.61 -9.95 -23.80
CA VAL A 577 0.96 -8.70 -24.15
C VAL A 577 -0.54 -8.94 -24.09
N SER A 578 -1.24 -8.17 -23.26
CA SER A 578 -2.69 -8.21 -23.13
C SER A 578 -3.27 -6.81 -23.31
N ILE A 579 -4.23 -6.68 -24.22
CA ILE A 579 -4.92 -5.42 -24.47
C ILE A 579 -6.41 -5.63 -24.20
N PRO A 580 -6.88 -5.37 -22.97
CA PRO A 580 -8.23 -5.71 -22.56
C PRO A 580 -9.33 -4.78 -23.08
N ASN A 581 -9.01 -3.71 -23.77
CA ASN A 581 -9.96 -2.83 -24.45
C ASN A 581 -9.40 -2.44 -25.83
N CYS A 582 -9.07 -3.46 -26.63
CA CYS A 582 -8.61 -3.24 -28.00
C CYS A 582 -9.77 -2.85 -28.92
N CYS A 583 -9.43 -2.58 -30.17
CA CYS A 583 -10.37 -2.58 -31.28
C CYS A 583 -11.55 -1.58 -31.12
N MET A 584 -11.24 -0.28 -31.03
CA MET A 584 -12.18 0.84 -30.96
C MET A 584 -12.92 1.06 -29.62
N GLY A 585 -12.42 0.50 -28.51
CA GLY A 585 -12.96 0.82 -27.17
C GLY A 585 -14.25 0.07 -26.81
N ASP A 586 -14.59 -1.01 -27.51
CA ASP A 586 -15.80 -1.81 -27.28
C ASP A 586 -15.65 -2.87 -26.17
N GLY A 587 -14.52 -2.88 -25.47
CA GLY A 587 -14.23 -3.82 -24.38
C GLY A 587 -13.77 -5.20 -24.88
N GLN A 588 -13.39 -5.30 -26.14
CA GLN A 588 -12.80 -6.51 -26.72
C GLN A 588 -11.39 -6.71 -26.18
N ALA A 589 -11.00 -7.95 -25.91
CA ALA A 589 -9.68 -8.27 -25.41
C ALA A 589 -8.88 -9.09 -26.42
N ALA A 590 -7.63 -8.69 -26.64
CA ALA A 590 -6.66 -9.47 -27.40
C ALA A 590 -5.43 -9.75 -26.50
N ALA A 591 -4.90 -10.97 -26.58
CA ALA A 591 -3.70 -11.31 -25.86
C ALA A 591 -2.76 -12.18 -26.70
N LEU A 592 -1.45 -11.97 -26.49
CA LEU A 592 -0.38 -12.79 -27.04
C LEU A 592 0.52 -13.23 -25.88
N ASN A 593 0.65 -14.53 -25.69
CA ASN A 593 1.54 -15.11 -24.69
C ASN A 593 2.63 -15.91 -25.40
N LEU A 594 3.87 -15.69 -25.04
CA LEU A 594 5.05 -16.34 -25.59
C LEU A 594 5.86 -16.93 -24.42
N GLU A 595 6.28 -18.17 -24.56
CA GLU A 595 7.25 -18.81 -23.68
C GLU A 595 8.41 -19.33 -24.51
N TYR A 596 9.63 -19.11 -24.03
CA TYR A 596 10.82 -19.57 -24.72
C TYR A 596 11.87 -20.04 -23.71
N GLY A 597 12.22 -21.30 -23.82
CA GLY A 597 13.27 -21.95 -23.04
C GLY A 597 14.01 -22.97 -23.89
N ALA A 598 15.01 -23.60 -23.30
CA ALA A 598 15.78 -24.66 -23.97
C ALA A 598 14.90 -25.87 -24.28
N ASP A 599 14.10 -26.29 -23.29
CA ASP A 599 13.29 -27.50 -23.36
C ASP A 599 11.78 -27.22 -23.55
N LYS A 600 11.36 -25.92 -23.58
CA LYS A 600 9.96 -25.54 -23.78
C LYS A 600 9.84 -24.30 -24.65
N LYS A 601 8.94 -24.34 -25.62
CA LYS A 601 8.54 -23.18 -26.43
C LYS A 601 7.04 -23.17 -26.58
N SER A 602 6.38 -22.04 -26.35
CA SER A 602 4.94 -21.92 -26.63
C SER A 602 4.58 -20.53 -27.15
N ALA A 603 3.52 -20.49 -27.93
CA ALA A 603 2.91 -19.26 -28.40
C ALA A 603 1.39 -19.42 -28.40
N THR A 604 0.68 -18.46 -27.77
CA THR A 604 -0.78 -18.45 -27.77
C THR A 604 -1.28 -17.06 -28.11
N ILE A 605 -2.13 -16.95 -29.12
CA ILE A 605 -2.89 -15.75 -29.46
C ILE A 605 -4.35 -15.98 -29.14
N SER A 606 -4.99 -15.02 -28.49
CA SER A 606 -6.40 -15.09 -28.14
C SER A 606 -7.12 -13.77 -28.38
N PHE A 607 -8.40 -13.89 -28.72
CA PHE A 607 -9.31 -12.77 -28.86
C PHE A 607 -10.61 -13.11 -28.15
N THR A 608 -11.17 -12.14 -27.41
CA THR A 608 -12.43 -12.29 -26.68
C THR A 608 -13.32 -11.09 -26.87
N GLU A 609 -14.54 -11.33 -27.32
CA GLU A 609 -15.64 -10.37 -27.39
C GLU A 609 -16.60 -10.66 -26.22
N PRO A 610 -16.64 -9.83 -25.14
CA PRO A 610 -17.44 -10.12 -23.95
C PRO A 610 -18.95 -9.90 -24.17
N TRP A 611 -19.36 -9.12 -25.18
CA TRP A 611 -20.75 -8.78 -25.47
C TRP A 611 -21.05 -8.96 -26.95
N PHE A 612 -21.02 -10.21 -27.38
CA PHE A 612 -21.27 -10.54 -28.79
C PHE A 612 -22.66 -10.11 -29.24
N LEU A 613 -22.73 -9.28 -30.30
CA LEU A 613 -23.96 -8.68 -30.82
C LEU A 613 -24.74 -7.87 -29.75
N ASP A 614 -24.03 -7.15 -28.90
CA ASP A 614 -24.59 -6.35 -27.79
C ASP A 614 -25.48 -7.16 -26.81
N LYS A 615 -25.23 -8.47 -26.72
CA LYS A 615 -25.85 -9.37 -25.75
C LYS A 615 -24.79 -9.81 -24.70
N PRO A 616 -25.18 -10.09 -23.46
CA PRO A 616 -24.27 -10.59 -22.44
C PRO A 616 -23.82 -12.03 -22.74
N ILE A 617 -23.22 -12.23 -23.88
CA ILE A 617 -22.69 -13.49 -24.38
C ILE A 617 -21.25 -13.26 -24.76
N THR A 618 -20.34 -13.91 -24.10
CA THR A 618 -18.92 -13.88 -24.41
C THR A 618 -18.63 -14.82 -25.57
N LEU A 619 -17.95 -14.34 -26.59
CA LEU A 619 -17.39 -15.16 -27.67
C LEU A 619 -15.87 -15.04 -27.62
N GLY A 620 -15.17 -16.18 -27.58
CA GLY A 620 -13.70 -16.17 -27.59
C GLY A 620 -13.15 -17.18 -28.58
N ALA A 621 -11.96 -16.86 -29.09
CA ALA A 621 -11.19 -17.75 -29.94
C ALA A 621 -9.70 -17.67 -29.57
N SER A 622 -9.01 -18.80 -29.68
CA SER A 622 -7.57 -18.85 -29.46
C SER A 622 -6.90 -19.83 -30.40
N LEU A 623 -5.65 -19.53 -30.73
CA LEU A 623 -4.73 -20.42 -31.44
C LEU A 623 -3.50 -20.61 -30.58
N SER A 624 -3.02 -21.86 -30.49
CA SER A 624 -1.87 -22.19 -29.67
C SER A 624 -0.92 -23.11 -30.43
N TYR A 625 0.36 -22.91 -30.12
CA TYR A 625 1.46 -23.80 -30.51
C TYR A 625 2.31 -24.03 -29.28
N SER A 626 2.74 -25.27 -29.07
CA SER A 626 3.69 -25.60 -28.01
C SER A 626 4.58 -26.76 -28.42
N TRP A 627 5.83 -26.69 -27.99
CA TRP A 627 6.84 -27.68 -28.20
C TRP A 627 7.62 -27.93 -26.92
N TRP A 628 7.87 -29.17 -26.57
CA TRP A 628 8.70 -29.61 -25.43
C TRP A 628 9.75 -30.60 -25.88
N ASN A 629 10.98 -30.39 -25.45
CA ASN A 629 12.04 -31.39 -25.59
C ASN A 629 11.94 -32.39 -24.43
N MET A 630 11.57 -33.62 -24.72
CA MET A 630 11.43 -34.69 -23.76
C MET A 630 12.51 -35.78 -23.93
N GLU A 631 13.56 -35.53 -24.70
CA GLU A 631 14.63 -36.51 -24.95
C GLU A 631 15.26 -37.06 -23.67
N LYS A 632 15.26 -36.30 -22.56
CA LYS A 632 15.74 -36.78 -21.25
C LYS A 632 14.83 -37.83 -20.58
N TYR A 633 13.56 -37.88 -21.02
CA TYR A 633 12.52 -38.66 -20.35
C TYR A 633 11.82 -39.65 -21.29
N ASP A 634 11.73 -39.31 -22.55
CA ASP A 634 10.97 -40.07 -23.53
C ASP A 634 11.55 -39.80 -24.93
N ASP A 635 12.35 -40.60 -25.54
CA ASP A 635 13.07 -40.42 -26.83
C ASP A 635 12.39 -39.54 -27.95
N HIS A 636 11.41 -38.71 -27.62
CA HIS A 636 10.59 -37.94 -28.57
C HIS A 636 10.26 -36.55 -28.07
N ASP A 637 10.35 -35.56 -28.95
CA ASP A 637 9.80 -34.23 -28.75
C ASP A 637 8.26 -34.28 -28.78
N ILE A 638 7.66 -33.38 -28.00
CA ILE A 638 6.20 -33.20 -27.99
C ILE A 638 5.86 -31.91 -28.70
N THR A 639 5.12 -31.98 -29.78
CA THR A 639 4.57 -30.83 -30.53
C THR A 639 3.06 -30.83 -30.46
N ARG A 640 2.50 -29.67 -30.11
CA ARG A 640 1.03 -29.48 -30.08
C ARG A 640 0.69 -28.16 -30.76
N TYR A 641 -0.30 -28.17 -31.63
CA TYR A 641 -0.85 -26.95 -32.22
C TYR A 641 -2.33 -27.11 -32.51
N GLY A 642 -3.07 -26.03 -32.29
CA GLY A 642 -4.52 -26.09 -32.55
C GLY A 642 -5.23 -24.81 -32.21
N GLY A 643 -6.55 -24.89 -32.20
CA GLY A 643 -7.41 -23.76 -31.91
C GLY A 643 -8.61 -24.14 -31.08
N ASN A 644 -9.16 -23.15 -30.42
CA ASN A 644 -10.37 -23.27 -29.61
C ASN A 644 -11.31 -22.07 -29.86
N ILE A 645 -12.60 -22.36 -29.96
CA ILE A 645 -13.65 -21.34 -29.98
C ILE A 645 -14.62 -21.64 -28.86
N PHE A 646 -15.03 -20.62 -28.11
CA PHE A 646 -16.00 -20.82 -27.05
C PHE A 646 -17.04 -19.71 -26.99
N VAL A 647 -18.20 -20.07 -26.45
CA VAL A 647 -19.29 -19.15 -26.11
C VAL A 647 -19.58 -19.31 -24.63
N GLY A 648 -19.65 -18.18 -23.93
CA GLY A 648 -19.90 -18.14 -22.49
C GLY A 648 -20.97 -17.14 -22.11
N LYS A 649 -21.56 -17.31 -20.93
CA LYS A 649 -22.57 -16.41 -20.39
C LYS A 649 -22.59 -16.46 -18.87
N ARG A 650 -22.72 -15.27 -18.22
CA ARG A 650 -23.07 -15.19 -16.80
C ARG A 650 -24.52 -15.65 -16.62
N LEU A 651 -24.73 -16.53 -15.64
CA LEU A 651 -26.04 -17.09 -15.33
C LEU A 651 -26.71 -16.24 -14.26
N LYS A 652 -28.04 -16.12 -14.31
CA LYS A 652 -28.82 -15.39 -13.28
C LYS A 652 -29.29 -16.30 -12.14
N TRP A 653 -29.22 -17.59 -12.32
CA TRP A 653 -29.63 -18.61 -11.36
C TRP A 653 -28.54 -19.71 -11.26
N PRO A 654 -28.20 -20.20 -10.05
CA PRO A 654 -28.78 -19.91 -8.72
C PRO A 654 -28.45 -18.52 -8.20
N ASP A 655 -27.32 -17.93 -8.55
CA ASP A 655 -26.90 -16.58 -8.28
C ASP A 655 -26.11 -16.00 -9.49
N ASP A 656 -25.83 -14.72 -9.48
CA ASP A 656 -25.15 -14.04 -10.60
C ASP A 656 -23.61 -14.16 -10.59
N TYR A 657 -23.04 -14.93 -9.66
CA TYR A 657 -21.62 -15.31 -9.65
C TYR A 657 -21.31 -16.51 -10.55
N PHE A 658 -22.35 -17.21 -11.01
CA PHE A 658 -22.18 -18.31 -11.95
C PHE A 658 -21.91 -17.87 -13.37
N TYR A 659 -20.92 -18.51 -13.99
CA TYR A 659 -20.57 -18.36 -15.41
C TYR A 659 -20.55 -19.72 -16.07
N GLY A 660 -21.25 -19.86 -17.16
CA GLY A 660 -21.27 -21.08 -17.99
C GLY A 660 -20.62 -20.84 -19.34
N GLN A 661 -19.82 -21.79 -19.80
CA GLN A 661 -19.12 -21.75 -21.08
C GLN A 661 -19.23 -23.08 -21.81
N VAL A 662 -19.40 -23.02 -23.11
CA VAL A 662 -19.29 -24.16 -24.01
C VAL A 662 -18.28 -23.81 -25.10
N GLY A 663 -17.31 -24.66 -25.33
CA GLY A 663 -16.29 -24.48 -26.35
C GLY A 663 -16.14 -25.70 -27.23
N TYR A 664 -15.55 -25.50 -28.38
CA TYR A 664 -15.06 -26.56 -29.25
C TYR A 664 -13.61 -26.27 -29.61
N GLY A 665 -12.76 -27.24 -29.33
CA GLY A 665 -11.32 -27.17 -29.60
C GLY A 665 -10.88 -28.32 -30.52
N TRP A 666 -9.91 -28.03 -31.35
CA TRP A 666 -9.16 -29.05 -32.03
C TRP A 666 -7.65 -28.81 -31.78
N LEU A 667 -6.94 -29.88 -31.59
CA LEU A 667 -5.52 -29.87 -31.23
C LEU A 667 -4.82 -31.05 -31.89
N MET A 668 -3.84 -30.79 -32.74
CA MET A 668 -2.94 -31.81 -33.20
C MET A 668 -1.89 -32.07 -32.13
N ASN A 669 -1.76 -33.32 -31.75
CA ASN A 669 -0.77 -33.81 -30.80
C ASN A 669 0.20 -34.72 -31.52
N ASP A 670 1.49 -34.44 -31.41
CA ASP A 670 2.58 -35.31 -31.84
C ASP A 670 3.49 -35.55 -30.64
N GLN A 671 3.43 -36.77 -30.09
CA GLN A 671 4.11 -37.18 -28.88
C GLN A 671 4.92 -38.47 -29.08
N GLY A 672 5.20 -38.81 -30.32
CA GLY A 672 5.92 -40.03 -30.69
C GLY A 672 5.05 -41.14 -31.27
N PRO A 673 5.60 -42.30 -31.60
CA PRO A 673 4.88 -43.37 -32.29
C PRO A 673 3.80 -43.97 -31.41
N ASN A 674 2.63 -44.23 -31.98
CA ASN A 674 1.55 -44.94 -31.32
C ASN A 674 1.89 -46.41 -31.16
N ILE A 675 1.59 -46.97 -29.98
CA ILE A 675 1.73 -48.42 -29.74
C ILE A 675 0.49 -49.15 -30.31
N ASP A 676 0.70 -50.09 -31.18
CA ASP A 676 -0.41 -50.87 -31.81
C ASP A 676 -1.31 -51.52 -30.71
N ASN A 677 -2.60 -51.27 -30.84
CA ASN A 677 -3.66 -51.76 -29.96
C ASN A 677 -3.58 -51.24 -28.49
N SER A 678 -2.82 -50.17 -28.24
CA SER A 678 -2.88 -49.48 -26.96
C SER A 678 -4.13 -48.60 -26.85
N TYR A 679 -4.71 -48.54 -25.65
CA TYR A 679 -5.75 -47.55 -25.36
C TYR A 679 -5.18 -46.15 -25.15
N VAL A 680 -3.87 -46.00 -24.99
CA VAL A 680 -3.15 -44.75 -24.91
C VAL A 680 -2.61 -44.40 -26.27
N VAL A 681 -3.03 -43.28 -26.80
CA VAL A 681 -2.63 -42.75 -28.13
C VAL A 681 -1.72 -41.56 -27.88
N TYR A 682 -0.56 -41.54 -28.56
CA TYR A 682 0.43 -40.46 -28.41
C TYR A 682 0.26 -39.39 -29.46
N THR A 683 0.01 -39.81 -30.71
CA THR A 683 -0.10 -38.87 -31.84
C THR A 683 -1.46 -38.96 -32.48
N GLY A 684 -2.11 -37.82 -32.75
CA GLY A 684 -3.40 -37.74 -33.39
C GLY A 684 -4.09 -36.39 -33.16
N ILE A 685 -5.23 -36.23 -33.77
CA ILE A 685 -6.09 -35.05 -33.64
C ILE A 685 -7.03 -35.24 -32.46
N GLU A 686 -7.01 -34.32 -31.54
CA GLU A 686 -8.00 -34.20 -30.47
C GLU A 686 -9.04 -33.17 -30.87
N SER A 687 -10.25 -33.60 -31.10
CA SER A 687 -11.41 -32.73 -31.32
C SER A 687 -12.40 -32.93 -30.17
N ALA A 688 -12.63 -31.90 -29.39
CA ALA A 688 -13.40 -32.00 -28.18
C ALA A 688 -14.34 -30.83 -27.93
N PHE A 689 -15.51 -31.12 -27.40
CA PHE A 689 -16.33 -30.11 -26.73
C PHE A 689 -15.88 -29.93 -25.29
N ASN A 690 -15.78 -28.65 -24.88
CA ASN A 690 -15.40 -28.23 -23.53
C ASN A 690 -16.59 -27.52 -22.88
N PHE A 691 -16.98 -28.00 -21.70
CA PHE A 691 -18.04 -27.39 -20.90
C PHE A 691 -17.43 -26.94 -19.60
N ARG A 692 -17.58 -25.66 -19.26
CA ARG A 692 -17.15 -25.09 -17.99
C ARG A 692 -18.31 -24.44 -17.28
N ILE A 693 -18.45 -24.74 -15.99
CA ILE A 693 -19.30 -23.99 -15.07
C ILE A 693 -18.42 -23.53 -13.93
N GLN A 694 -18.44 -22.23 -13.70
CA GLN A 694 -17.64 -21.60 -12.66
C GLN A 694 -18.54 -20.70 -11.80
N ARG A 695 -18.33 -20.73 -10.48
CA ARG A 695 -18.81 -19.73 -9.53
C ARG A 695 -17.61 -19.12 -8.82
N ASP A 696 -17.56 -17.80 -8.74
CA ASP A 696 -16.43 -17.09 -8.11
C ASP A 696 -16.96 -15.86 -7.37
N ASP A 697 -17.02 -15.93 -6.04
CA ASP A 697 -17.49 -14.86 -5.15
C ASP A 697 -16.40 -14.39 -4.18
N LYS A 698 -15.14 -14.73 -4.43
CA LYS A 698 -14.02 -14.29 -3.60
C LYS A 698 -13.91 -12.76 -3.53
N ASN A 699 -13.52 -12.25 -2.36
CA ASN A 699 -13.43 -10.82 -2.10
C ASN A 699 -12.24 -10.12 -2.80
N LEU A 700 -11.10 -10.81 -2.96
CA LEU A 700 -9.88 -10.27 -3.55
C LEU A 700 -9.36 -11.17 -4.69
N PRO A 701 -8.79 -10.59 -5.77
CA PRO A 701 -8.36 -11.38 -6.92
C PRO A 701 -7.14 -12.28 -6.66
N GLN A 702 -6.14 -11.83 -5.89
CA GLN A 702 -4.87 -12.55 -5.72
C GLN A 702 -4.78 -13.32 -4.40
N PHE A 703 -5.11 -12.68 -3.28
CA PHE A 703 -5.07 -13.28 -1.95
C PHE A 703 -6.43 -13.14 -1.27
N PRO A 704 -7.39 -14.00 -1.63
CA PRO A 704 -8.72 -13.96 -1.02
C PRO A 704 -8.63 -14.29 0.46
N THR A 705 -9.36 -13.53 1.29
CA THR A 705 -9.53 -13.80 2.71
C THR A 705 -10.91 -14.37 3.02
N GLU A 706 -11.86 -14.17 2.08
CA GLU A 706 -13.25 -14.61 2.22
C GLU A 706 -13.82 -14.99 0.85
N GLY A 707 -14.78 -15.90 0.85
CA GLY A 707 -15.52 -16.32 -0.34
C GLY A 707 -15.20 -17.73 -0.79
N SER A 708 -15.65 -18.05 -2.00
CA SER A 708 -15.49 -19.38 -2.57
C SER A 708 -15.29 -19.36 -4.07
N ARG A 709 -14.67 -20.40 -4.60
CA ARG A 709 -14.56 -20.63 -6.03
C ARG A 709 -14.83 -22.09 -6.34
N TYR A 710 -15.81 -22.35 -7.23
CA TYR A 710 -16.12 -23.68 -7.75
C TYR A 710 -15.90 -23.67 -9.25
N VAL A 711 -15.18 -24.64 -9.76
CA VAL A 711 -14.97 -24.82 -11.22
C VAL A 711 -15.20 -26.27 -11.57
N LEU A 712 -16.11 -26.53 -12.50
CA LEU A 712 -16.31 -27.82 -13.12
C LEU A 712 -15.97 -27.69 -14.60
N ASP A 713 -14.94 -28.41 -15.03
CA ASP A 713 -14.51 -28.51 -16.41
C ASP A 713 -14.83 -29.92 -16.93
N VAL A 714 -15.56 -30.02 -18.04
CA VAL A 714 -15.83 -31.28 -18.71
C VAL A 714 -15.37 -31.19 -20.15
N GLN A 715 -14.48 -32.06 -20.53
CA GLN A 715 -13.97 -32.22 -21.88
C GLN A 715 -14.50 -33.53 -22.50
N TRP A 716 -15.11 -33.46 -23.65
CA TRP A 716 -15.67 -34.60 -24.38
C TRP A 716 -15.07 -34.70 -25.77
N ALA A 717 -14.14 -35.64 -25.96
CA ALA A 717 -13.52 -35.97 -27.23
C ALA A 717 -14.15 -37.26 -27.80
N ASN A 718 -14.48 -37.23 -29.07
CA ASN A 718 -15.10 -38.40 -29.72
C ASN A 718 -14.82 -38.42 -31.23
N LYS A 719 -14.78 -39.63 -31.82
CA LYS A 719 -14.58 -39.80 -33.24
C LYS A 719 -15.64 -39.11 -34.12
N TYR A 720 -16.87 -38.91 -33.60
CA TYR A 720 -17.95 -38.22 -34.34
C TYR A 720 -17.63 -36.73 -34.57
N PHE A 721 -16.68 -36.20 -33.82
CA PHE A 721 -16.21 -34.83 -33.96
C PHE A 721 -14.87 -34.72 -34.70
N GLY A 722 -14.39 -35.83 -35.29
CA GLY A 722 -13.10 -35.92 -35.97
C GLY A 722 -11.90 -36.14 -35.05
N SER A 723 -12.13 -36.63 -33.82
CA SER A 723 -11.07 -36.96 -32.89
C SER A 723 -10.55 -38.37 -33.04
N ASP A 724 -9.26 -38.53 -32.98
CA ASP A 724 -8.60 -39.84 -32.87
C ASP A 724 -8.70 -40.40 -31.43
N PHE A 725 -9.07 -39.55 -30.48
CA PHE A 725 -9.25 -39.85 -29.05
C PHE A 725 -10.74 -40.00 -28.71
N GLU A 726 -11.04 -40.90 -27.77
CA GLU A 726 -12.42 -41.16 -27.35
C GLU A 726 -12.44 -41.15 -25.79
N PHE A 727 -12.75 -39.99 -25.18
CA PHE A 727 -12.83 -39.87 -23.74
C PHE A 727 -13.77 -38.75 -23.29
N VAL A 728 -14.17 -38.85 -22.00
CA VAL A 728 -14.78 -37.78 -21.24
C VAL A 728 -13.91 -37.54 -20.01
N LYS A 729 -13.32 -36.35 -19.90
CA LYS A 729 -12.56 -35.88 -18.74
C LYS A 729 -13.40 -34.90 -17.96
N ALA A 730 -13.52 -35.09 -16.65
CA ALA A 730 -14.21 -34.16 -15.76
C ALA A 730 -13.30 -33.80 -14.60
N ASP A 731 -13.06 -32.50 -14.43
CA ASP A 731 -12.25 -31.93 -13.38
C ASP A 731 -13.11 -30.98 -12.53
N LEU A 732 -13.12 -31.21 -11.20
CA LEU A 732 -13.85 -30.39 -10.23
C LEU A 732 -12.83 -29.77 -9.26
N SER A 733 -12.78 -28.46 -9.21
CA SER A 733 -11.98 -27.70 -8.24
C SER A 733 -12.90 -26.87 -7.36
N ILE A 734 -12.71 -27.01 -6.05
CA ILE A 734 -13.48 -26.31 -5.00
C ILE A 734 -12.49 -25.67 -4.07
N LYS A 735 -12.59 -24.35 -3.93
CA LYS A 735 -11.76 -23.55 -3.01
C LYS A 735 -12.64 -22.69 -2.12
N TRP A 736 -12.33 -22.65 -0.82
CA TRP A 736 -12.99 -21.81 0.17
C TRP A 736 -11.96 -21.01 0.93
N TRP A 737 -12.32 -19.77 1.28
CA TRP A 737 -11.54 -18.88 2.13
C TRP A 737 -12.39 -18.45 3.31
N PHE A 738 -11.88 -18.66 4.51
CA PHE A 738 -12.55 -18.29 5.77
C PHE A 738 -11.68 -17.31 6.54
N PRO A 739 -12.16 -16.09 6.84
CA PRO A 739 -11.44 -15.15 7.69
C PRO A 739 -11.42 -15.68 9.13
N LEU A 740 -10.24 -15.70 9.75
CA LEU A 740 -10.06 -16.07 11.16
C LEU A 740 -9.89 -14.87 12.06
N PHE A 741 -9.12 -13.88 11.61
CA PHE A 741 -8.85 -12.68 12.35
C PHE A 741 -8.77 -11.49 11.41
N ARG A 742 -9.84 -10.69 11.39
CA ARG A 742 -9.99 -9.55 10.47
C ARG A 742 -9.56 -9.94 9.03
N ASP A 743 -9.12 -8.99 8.25
CA ASP A 743 -8.68 -9.24 6.86
C ASP A 743 -7.22 -9.73 6.75
N ARG A 744 -6.57 -10.08 7.88
CA ARG A 744 -5.13 -10.44 7.91
C ARG A 744 -4.86 -11.92 7.97
N LEU A 745 -5.69 -12.69 8.64
CA LEU A 745 -5.50 -14.12 8.81
C LEU A 745 -6.70 -14.88 8.26
N SER A 746 -6.45 -15.76 7.31
CA SER A 746 -7.48 -16.61 6.71
C SER A 746 -7.01 -18.07 6.57
N ILE A 747 -7.95 -18.97 6.48
CA ILE A 747 -7.72 -20.36 6.07
C ILE A 747 -8.24 -20.52 4.64
N ALA A 748 -7.39 -21.05 3.75
CA ALA A 748 -7.79 -21.49 2.42
C ALA A 748 -7.88 -23.04 2.42
N LEU A 749 -9.02 -23.55 1.97
CA LEU A 749 -9.24 -24.99 1.79
C LEU A 749 -9.42 -25.27 0.31
N THR A 750 -8.68 -26.22 -0.21
CA THR A 750 -8.74 -26.66 -1.62
C THR A 750 -9.13 -28.12 -1.69
N ASN A 751 -10.08 -28.46 -2.57
CA ASN A 751 -10.46 -29.83 -2.92
C ASN A 751 -10.51 -29.94 -4.43
N GLU A 752 -9.77 -30.86 -5.00
CA GLU A 752 -9.76 -31.12 -6.44
C GLU A 752 -9.94 -32.61 -6.73
N TYR A 753 -10.77 -32.89 -7.72
CA TYR A 753 -11.08 -34.22 -8.20
C TYR A 753 -11.06 -34.26 -9.71
N GLY A 754 -10.44 -35.27 -10.27
CA GLY A 754 -10.49 -35.47 -11.69
C GLY A 754 -10.78 -36.94 -12.05
N VAL A 755 -11.48 -37.15 -13.16
CA VAL A 755 -11.81 -38.46 -13.65
C VAL A 755 -11.87 -38.50 -15.18
N ILE A 756 -11.34 -39.57 -15.76
CA ILE A 756 -11.33 -39.80 -17.21
C ILE A 756 -12.00 -41.10 -17.55
N PHE A 757 -13.08 -41.04 -18.31
CA PHE A 757 -13.75 -42.18 -18.90
C PHE A 757 -13.40 -42.28 -20.39
N GLY A 758 -13.12 -43.46 -20.92
CA GLY A 758 -12.89 -43.65 -22.35
C GLY A 758 -12.01 -44.86 -22.66
N ASP A 759 -12.02 -45.21 -23.97
CA ASP A 759 -11.31 -46.37 -24.45
C ASP A 759 -10.05 -46.01 -25.28
N LYS A 760 -9.95 -44.75 -25.76
CA LYS A 760 -8.77 -44.22 -26.44
C LYS A 760 -8.37 -42.91 -25.81
N LEU A 761 -7.38 -42.98 -24.94
CA LEU A 761 -6.93 -41.82 -24.17
C LEU A 761 -5.65 -41.23 -24.74
N GLN A 762 -5.49 -39.97 -24.62
CA GLN A 762 -4.25 -39.30 -24.88
C GLN A 762 -3.31 -39.47 -23.65
N HIS A 763 -2.06 -39.75 -23.87
CA HIS A 763 -1.09 -39.96 -22.80
C HIS A 763 -1.04 -38.79 -21.81
N ARG A 764 -0.95 -37.54 -22.28
CA ARG A 764 -0.89 -36.35 -21.45
C ARG A 764 -2.23 -35.92 -20.80
N THR A 765 -3.33 -36.55 -21.19
CA THR A 765 -4.61 -36.32 -20.50
C THR A 765 -4.67 -37.08 -19.19
N LEU A 766 -3.83 -38.11 -19.02
CA LEU A 766 -3.72 -38.89 -17.81
C LEU A 766 -3.07 -38.09 -16.70
N TYR A 767 -3.53 -38.29 -15.48
CA TYR A 767 -3.14 -37.49 -14.34
C TYR A 767 -1.80 -37.91 -13.74
N THR A 768 -1.01 -36.89 -13.30
CA THR A 768 0.19 -37.05 -12.48
C THR A 768 0.24 -35.92 -11.44
N MET A 769 0.87 -36.12 -10.30
CA MET A 769 0.98 -35.16 -9.22
C MET A 769 2.42 -34.97 -8.73
N GLY A 770 2.65 -33.93 -7.95
CA GLY A 770 3.92 -33.57 -7.35
C GLY A 770 4.45 -32.23 -7.86
N GLY A 771 5.11 -31.49 -6.99
CA GLY A 771 5.56 -30.12 -7.27
C GLY A 771 4.45 -29.09 -7.20
N VAL A 772 4.73 -27.87 -7.67
CA VAL A 772 3.84 -26.69 -7.58
C VAL A 772 3.27 -26.25 -8.93
N LEU A 773 3.86 -26.62 -10.05
CA LEU A 773 3.46 -26.14 -11.37
C LEU A 773 3.34 -27.27 -12.40
N GLY A 774 2.30 -27.16 -13.22
CA GLY A 774 2.12 -27.97 -14.43
C GLY A 774 1.61 -29.41 -14.22
N TYR A 775 1.17 -29.71 -12.99
CA TYR A 775 0.64 -31.02 -12.62
C TYR A 775 -0.73 -30.91 -11.96
N ASP A 776 -1.45 -32.03 -11.88
CA ASP A 776 -2.78 -32.08 -11.30
C ASP A 776 -2.67 -32.13 -9.75
N GLY A 777 -3.04 -31.03 -9.07
CA GLY A 777 -2.90 -30.84 -7.63
C GLY A 777 -1.47 -30.47 -7.18
N MET A 778 -1.38 -29.71 -6.10
CA MET A 778 -0.12 -29.24 -5.53
C MET A 778 0.32 -30.16 -4.40
N LEU A 779 1.26 -31.05 -4.65
CA LEU A 779 1.96 -31.80 -3.59
C LEU A 779 3.37 -31.25 -3.45
N ARG A 780 3.53 -30.24 -2.61
CA ARG A 780 4.76 -29.43 -2.50
C ARG A 780 5.94 -30.19 -1.91
N GLY A 781 5.70 -31.21 -1.11
CA GLY A 781 6.73 -32.08 -0.54
C GLY A 781 7.21 -33.19 -1.47
N TYR A 782 6.75 -33.23 -2.72
CA TYR A 782 7.09 -34.28 -3.67
C TYR A 782 7.69 -33.66 -4.93
N GLY A 783 8.73 -34.26 -5.47
CA GLY A 783 9.34 -33.80 -6.71
C GLY A 783 8.35 -33.75 -7.87
N ALA A 784 8.60 -32.87 -8.83
CA ALA A 784 7.70 -32.57 -9.95
C ALA A 784 7.25 -33.81 -10.71
N GLY A 785 5.92 -34.08 -10.77
CA GLY A 785 5.31 -35.23 -11.41
C GLY A 785 5.71 -36.59 -10.83
N SER A 786 6.23 -36.65 -9.62
CA SER A 786 6.74 -37.90 -9.03
C SER A 786 5.63 -38.82 -8.50
N VAL A 787 4.47 -38.26 -8.15
CA VAL A 787 3.30 -39.04 -7.71
C VAL A 787 2.44 -39.40 -8.90
N GLY A 788 2.21 -40.67 -9.12
CA GLY A 788 1.54 -41.19 -10.30
C GLY A 788 2.45 -41.41 -11.50
N ARG A 789 3.76 -41.15 -11.43
CA ARG A 789 4.71 -41.31 -12.53
C ARG A 789 4.87 -42.78 -12.95
N SER A 790 4.79 -43.68 -12.00
CA SER A 790 4.75 -45.13 -12.26
C SER A 790 3.35 -45.61 -12.62
N ARG A 791 2.33 -44.78 -12.44
CA ARG A 791 0.93 -45.11 -12.66
C ARG A 791 0.22 -43.86 -13.17
N LEU A 792 0.34 -43.59 -14.45
CA LEU A 792 -0.48 -42.56 -15.09
C LEU A 792 -1.94 -42.90 -14.85
N GLY A 793 -2.62 -42.11 -14.05
CA GLY A 793 -3.94 -42.46 -13.55
C GLY A 793 -5.07 -41.86 -14.35
N ARG A 794 -6.21 -42.48 -14.22
CA ARG A 794 -7.49 -42.04 -14.82
C ARG A 794 -8.35 -41.26 -13.84
N SER A 795 -7.93 -41.19 -12.59
CA SER A 795 -8.55 -40.31 -11.60
C SER A 795 -7.52 -39.80 -10.62
N TYR A 796 -7.81 -38.66 -10.01
CA TYR A 796 -7.00 -38.08 -8.93
C TYR A 796 -7.88 -37.41 -7.88
N GLN A 797 -7.30 -37.26 -6.70
CA GLN A 797 -7.84 -36.43 -5.62
C GLN A 797 -6.72 -35.65 -4.99
N TYR A 798 -6.99 -34.36 -4.75
CA TYR A 798 -6.13 -33.46 -4.01
C TYR A 798 -6.92 -32.70 -2.95
N ILE A 799 -6.35 -32.58 -1.76
CA ILE A 799 -6.90 -31.81 -0.64
C ILE A 799 -5.76 -30.93 -0.13
N GLY A 800 -5.98 -29.64 -0.07
CA GLY A 800 -5.05 -28.65 0.47
C GLY A 800 -5.68 -27.83 1.57
N ALA A 801 -4.89 -27.48 2.56
CA ALA A 801 -5.25 -26.54 3.61
C ALA A 801 -4.08 -25.58 3.85
N GLU A 802 -4.32 -24.28 3.79
CA GLU A 802 -3.31 -23.24 3.97
C GLU A 802 -3.78 -22.21 5.00
N LEU A 803 -2.91 -21.91 5.95
CA LEU A 803 -3.06 -20.75 6.80
C LEU A 803 -2.37 -19.56 6.12
N GLN A 804 -3.10 -18.49 5.81
CA GLN A 804 -2.61 -17.33 5.08
C GLN A 804 -2.59 -16.11 6.00
N LEU A 805 -1.40 -15.55 6.28
CA LEU A 805 -1.21 -14.35 7.09
C LEU A 805 -0.71 -13.21 6.22
N GLY A 806 -1.53 -12.18 6.02
CA GLY A 806 -1.16 -10.94 5.34
C GLY A 806 -0.33 -10.06 6.25
N LEU A 807 0.99 -10.07 6.10
CA LEU A 807 1.89 -9.18 6.85
C LEU A 807 1.79 -7.74 6.32
N VAL A 808 1.84 -7.61 4.99
CA VAL A 808 1.53 -6.36 4.29
C VAL A 808 0.41 -6.69 3.31
N PRO A 809 -0.81 -6.16 3.51
CA PRO A 809 -1.95 -6.49 2.66
C PRO A 809 -1.63 -6.30 1.17
N GLN A 810 -2.01 -7.28 0.36
CA GLN A 810 -1.82 -7.35 -1.10
C GLN A 810 -0.36 -7.31 -1.60
N THR A 811 0.63 -7.30 -0.69
CA THR A 811 2.04 -7.25 -1.07
C THR A 811 2.84 -8.42 -0.52
N PHE A 812 2.74 -8.72 0.77
CA PHE A 812 3.53 -9.76 1.41
C PHE A 812 2.67 -10.65 2.30
N TYR A 813 2.67 -11.94 1.99
CA TYR A 813 1.92 -12.97 2.70
C TYR A 813 2.85 -14.06 3.20
N LEU A 814 2.69 -14.42 4.45
CA LEU A 814 3.29 -15.60 5.05
C LEU A 814 2.26 -16.74 5.05
N LEU A 815 2.69 -17.93 4.67
CA LEU A 815 1.98 -19.18 4.87
C LEU A 815 2.64 -19.91 6.04
N PRO A 816 2.25 -19.65 7.29
CA PRO A 816 2.93 -20.25 8.46
C PRO A 816 2.82 -21.76 8.47
N PHE A 817 1.77 -22.28 7.87
CA PHE A 817 1.50 -23.69 7.77
C PHE A 817 0.65 -23.99 6.54
N PHE A 818 1.02 -25.04 5.84
CA PHE A 818 0.15 -25.69 4.87
C PHE A 818 0.21 -27.22 5.03
N PHE A 819 -0.85 -27.88 4.58
CA PHE A 819 -0.99 -29.30 4.50
C PHE A 819 -1.55 -29.67 3.13
N ASP A 820 -0.86 -30.55 2.43
CA ASP A 820 -1.31 -31.11 1.16
C ASP A 820 -1.49 -32.62 1.28
N ALA A 821 -2.52 -33.14 0.62
CA ALA A 821 -2.79 -34.56 0.54
C ALA A 821 -3.36 -34.90 -0.84
N GLY A 822 -2.73 -35.80 -1.55
CA GLY A 822 -3.21 -36.16 -2.90
C GLY A 822 -2.65 -37.50 -3.39
N ASN A 823 -3.31 -38.06 -4.38
CA ASN A 823 -2.83 -39.23 -5.10
C ASN A 823 -3.52 -39.34 -6.46
N VAL A 824 -2.87 -40.11 -7.31
CA VAL A 824 -3.38 -40.50 -8.62
C VAL A 824 -3.72 -41.97 -8.62
N PHE A 825 -4.89 -42.31 -9.14
CA PHE A 825 -5.43 -43.66 -9.12
C PHE A 825 -5.59 -44.20 -10.55
N GLY A 826 -5.19 -45.44 -10.76
CA GLY A 826 -5.32 -46.10 -12.07
C GLY A 826 -4.34 -47.23 -12.25
N GLU A 827 -4.49 -47.94 -13.36
CA GLU A 827 -3.60 -49.04 -13.72
C GLU A 827 -2.22 -48.52 -14.12
N ARG A 828 -1.18 -49.24 -13.70
CA ARG A 828 0.20 -48.97 -14.09
C ARG A 828 0.34 -49.10 -15.59
N ILE A 829 0.75 -48.03 -16.27
CA ILE A 829 1.04 -48.02 -17.69
C ILE A 829 2.50 -48.45 -17.87
N ASP A 830 2.73 -49.65 -18.29
CA ASP A 830 4.02 -50.10 -18.77
C ASP A 830 4.09 -49.81 -20.27
N THR A 831 4.81 -48.77 -20.65
CA THR A 831 4.97 -48.37 -22.05
C THR A 831 5.69 -49.39 -22.89
N SER A 832 6.35 -50.36 -22.26
CA SER A 832 7.04 -51.49 -22.96
C SER A 832 6.14 -52.71 -23.21
N LYS A 833 4.94 -52.76 -22.67
CA LYS A 833 4.01 -53.86 -22.80
C LYS A 833 2.66 -53.44 -23.34
N ARG A 834 2.09 -54.32 -24.21
CA ARG A 834 0.72 -54.19 -24.66
C ARG A 834 -0.23 -54.27 -23.46
N ILE A 835 -0.98 -53.20 -23.23
CA ILE A 835 -1.93 -53.13 -22.12
C ILE A 835 -3.25 -53.71 -22.60
N ASP A 836 -3.68 -54.78 -21.94
CA ASP A 836 -5.04 -55.30 -22.13
C ASP A 836 -6.07 -54.26 -21.66
N LYS A 837 -7.28 -54.34 -22.19
CA LYS A 837 -8.36 -53.34 -21.99
C LYS A 837 -8.43 -52.77 -20.58
N PRO A 838 -8.45 -51.45 -20.40
CA PRO A 838 -8.53 -50.84 -19.07
C PRO A 838 -9.81 -51.26 -18.35
N LYS A 839 -9.78 -51.33 -17.03
CA LYS A 839 -11.00 -51.54 -16.24
C LYS A 839 -12.01 -50.43 -16.60
N ARG A 840 -13.27 -50.83 -16.88
CA ARG A 840 -14.30 -49.89 -17.35
C ARG A 840 -14.57 -48.73 -16.40
N ASN A 841 -14.37 -48.96 -15.09
CA ASN A 841 -14.58 -47.94 -14.06
C ASN A 841 -13.25 -47.31 -13.63
N PRO A 842 -12.97 -46.04 -13.97
CA PRO A 842 -11.76 -45.31 -13.55
C PRO A 842 -11.69 -45.08 -12.04
N LEU A 843 -12.80 -45.21 -11.32
CA LEU A 843 -12.86 -45.06 -9.86
C LEU A 843 -12.67 -46.38 -9.11
N SER A 844 -12.50 -47.48 -9.82
CA SER A 844 -12.40 -48.83 -9.18
C SER A 844 -11.17 -48.99 -8.27
N GLU A 845 -10.15 -48.18 -8.45
CA GLU A 845 -8.92 -48.17 -7.65
C GLU A 845 -8.81 -46.93 -6.76
N TRP A 846 -9.85 -46.12 -6.71
CA TRP A 846 -9.88 -44.95 -5.85
C TRP A 846 -9.93 -45.37 -4.39
N ASP A 847 -8.90 -44.95 -3.63
CA ASP A 847 -8.75 -45.26 -2.20
C ASP A 847 -8.19 -44.02 -1.47
N PRO A 848 -9.02 -43.24 -0.77
CA PRO A 848 -8.58 -42.04 -0.07
C PRO A 848 -7.61 -42.31 1.09
N THR A 849 -7.46 -43.55 1.53
CA THR A 849 -6.49 -43.92 2.59
C THR A 849 -5.04 -43.93 2.09
N THR A 850 -4.84 -43.95 0.77
CA THR A 850 -3.52 -43.99 0.13
C THR A 850 -3.01 -42.65 -0.31
N LEU A 851 -3.68 -41.53 0.08
CA LEU A 851 -3.24 -40.19 -0.24
C LEU A 851 -1.83 -39.94 0.32
N LYS A 852 -0.93 -39.45 -0.52
CA LYS A 852 0.38 -38.91 -0.16
C LYS A 852 0.19 -37.59 0.52
N LYS A 853 0.89 -37.34 1.62
CA LYS A 853 0.72 -36.15 2.45
C LYS A 853 2.04 -35.43 2.62
N ASP A 854 1.97 -34.13 2.67
CA ASP A 854 3.08 -33.26 3.07
C ASP A 854 2.60 -32.11 3.95
N ILE A 855 3.55 -31.50 4.63
CA ILE A 855 3.36 -30.29 5.41
C ILE A 855 4.48 -29.32 5.12
N GLY A 856 4.23 -28.05 5.31
CA GLY A 856 5.27 -27.06 5.11
C GLY A 856 4.85 -25.66 5.53
N PHE A 857 5.73 -24.74 5.20
CA PHE A 857 5.48 -23.32 5.30
C PHE A 857 6.02 -22.59 4.06
N GLY A 858 5.55 -21.37 3.82
CA GLY A 858 6.00 -20.61 2.66
C GLY A 858 5.73 -19.14 2.79
N PHE A 859 6.14 -18.38 1.80
CA PHE A 859 5.83 -16.98 1.70
C PHE A 859 5.63 -16.52 0.25
N ARG A 860 4.87 -15.45 0.09
CA ARG A 860 4.48 -14.88 -1.18
C ARG A 860 4.74 -13.39 -1.16
N VAL A 861 5.39 -12.89 -2.19
CA VAL A 861 5.64 -11.46 -2.39
C VAL A 861 5.07 -11.04 -3.74
N VAL A 862 4.24 -10.01 -3.75
CA VAL A 862 3.77 -9.41 -5.00
C VAL A 862 4.80 -8.38 -5.44
N VAL A 863 5.45 -8.63 -6.56
CA VAL A 863 6.42 -7.71 -7.14
C VAL A 863 5.77 -7.06 -8.36
N PRO A 864 5.70 -5.71 -8.41
CA PRO A 864 5.20 -5.01 -9.58
C PRO A 864 5.87 -5.51 -10.86
N MET A 865 5.10 -5.71 -11.92
CA MET A 865 5.51 -6.21 -13.24
C MET A 865 5.95 -7.69 -13.30
N LEU A 866 6.43 -8.30 -12.20
CA LEU A 866 6.85 -9.72 -12.17
C LEU A 866 5.75 -10.65 -11.66
N GLY A 867 4.74 -10.10 -10.98
CA GLY A 867 3.68 -10.90 -10.37
C GLY A 867 4.04 -11.45 -8.99
N ILE A 868 3.49 -12.60 -8.63
CA ILE A 868 3.71 -13.22 -7.33
C ILE A 868 5.00 -14.06 -7.37
N ILE A 869 5.89 -13.80 -6.43
CA ILE A 869 7.05 -14.66 -6.15
C ILE A 869 6.73 -15.49 -4.92
N GLY A 870 6.80 -16.80 -5.06
CA GLY A 870 6.50 -17.76 -4.00
C GLY A 870 7.69 -18.64 -3.66
N PHE A 871 7.82 -18.92 -2.37
CA PHE A 871 8.82 -19.84 -1.82
C PHE A 871 8.11 -20.79 -0.86
N ASP A 872 8.22 -22.08 -1.11
CA ASP A 872 7.66 -23.13 -0.26
C ASP A 872 8.75 -24.09 0.21
N PHE A 873 8.68 -24.43 1.49
CA PHE A 873 9.51 -25.42 2.15
C PHE A 873 8.59 -26.54 2.64
N ALA A 874 8.69 -27.69 2.05
CA ALA A 874 7.76 -28.78 2.28
C ALA A 874 8.47 -30.08 2.67
N TRP A 875 7.85 -30.86 3.51
CA TRP A 875 8.34 -32.16 3.98
C TRP A 875 7.32 -33.23 3.70
N PRO A 876 7.65 -34.26 2.90
CA PRO A 876 6.77 -35.42 2.68
C PRO A 876 6.62 -36.23 3.96
N LEU A 877 5.39 -36.59 4.28
CA LEU A 877 5.06 -37.45 5.41
C LEU A 877 5.01 -38.96 5.00
N ASP A 878 4.79 -39.21 3.72
CA ASP A 878 4.78 -40.54 3.13
C ASP A 878 5.91 -40.67 2.11
N PRO A 879 6.49 -41.87 1.89
CA PRO A 879 7.54 -42.06 0.92
C PRO A 879 7.02 -41.83 -0.51
N GLY A 880 7.80 -41.12 -1.33
CA GLY A 880 7.53 -40.99 -2.77
C GLY A 880 7.56 -42.32 -3.50
N GLU A 881 7.06 -42.33 -4.74
CA GLU A 881 7.09 -43.53 -5.59
C GLU A 881 8.51 -43.83 -6.09
N ALA A 882 8.85 -45.07 -6.23
CA ALA A 882 10.09 -45.47 -6.86
C ALA A 882 9.86 -45.70 -8.35
N TYR A 883 10.64 -45.02 -9.19
CA TYR A 883 10.67 -45.24 -10.64
C TYR A 883 12.10 -45.59 -11.06
N ASN A 884 12.28 -46.67 -11.84
CA ASN A 884 13.58 -47.22 -12.23
C ASN A 884 14.58 -47.39 -11.07
N GLY A 885 14.08 -47.76 -9.87
CA GLY A 885 14.91 -47.97 -8.69
C GLY A 885 15.30 -46.72 -7.92
N THR A 886 14.96 -45.52 -8.40
CA THR A 886 15.22 -44.26 -7.72
C THR A 886 13.94 -43.77 -7.05
N ARG A 887 14.01 -43.46 -5.75
CA ARG A 887 12.93 -42.78 -5.01
C ARG A 887 13.13 -41.27 -5.16
N TYR A 888 12.10 -40.59 -5.61
CA TYR A 888 12.14 -39.16 -5.82
C TYR A 888 11.94 -38.34 -4.53
N SER A 889 11.30 -38.87 -3.51
CA SER A 889 11.10 -38.18 -2.24
C SER A 889 11.15 -39.19 -1.10
N LYS A 890 11.94 -38.90 -0.06
CA LYS A 890 12.01 -39.71 1.16
C LYS A 890 11.34 -38.93 2.29
N VAL A 891 10.73 -39.64 3.22
CA VAL A 891 10.13 -39.07 4.42
C VAL A 891 11.18 -38.24 5.16
N GLY A 892 10.84 -36.97 5.40
CA GLY A 892 11.68 -36.01 6.12
C GLY A 892 12.71 -35.24 5.26
N ASP A 893 12.90 -35.60 4.00
CA ASP A 893 13.70 -34.76 3.07
C ASP A 893 12.91 -33.48 2.72
N MET A 894 13.57 -32.33 2.80
CA MET A 894 12.94 -31.07 2.47
C MET A 894 12.94 -30.85 0.96
N GLU A 895 11.77 -30.59 0.40
CA GLU A 895 11.61 -30.11 -0.96
C GLU A 895 11.45 -28.57 -0.93
N PHE A 896 12.24 -27.90 -1.76
CA PHE A 896 12.18 -26.46 -1.94
C PHE A 896 11.54 -26.11 -3.27
N ASN A 897 10.45 -25.35 -3.22
CA ASN A 897 9.78 -24.89 -4.43
C ASN A 897 9.88 -23.37 -4.55
N PHE A 898 10.28 -22.93 -5.73
CA PHE A 898 10.36 -21.52 -6.10
C PHE A 898 9.45 -21.27 -7.30
N VAL A 899 8.59 -20.27 -7.17
CA VAL A 899 7.59 -19.94 -8.20
C VAL A 899 7.61 -18.45 -8.48
N ILE A 900 7.67 -18.10 -9.76
CA ILE A 900 7.52 -16.70 -10.23
C ILE A 900 6.36 -16.66 -11.23
N GLY A 901 5.47 -15.66 -11.10
CA GLY A 901 4.43 -15.39 -12.07
C GLY A 901 3.03 -15.61 -11.55
N GLN A 902 2.11 -15.87 -12.46
CA GLN A 902 0.70 -16.07 -12.09
C GLN A 902 0.50 -17.43 -11.45
N ALA A 903 -0.38 -17.45 -10.49
CA ALA A 903 -1.14 -18.59 -10.02
C ALA A 903 -0.76 -19.19 -8.68
N PHE A 904 -1.56 -18.80 -7.81
CA PHE A 904 -1.97 -19.69 -6.74
C PHE A 904 -3.51 -19.74 -6.69
#